data_b545f8d878d6d427c2481f5c5fc07ee1
#
_entry.id   b545f8d878d6d427c2481f5c5fc07ee1
#
_cell.length_a   1.000
_cell.length_b   1.000
_cell.length_c   1.000
_cell.angle_alpha   90.00
_cell.angle_beta   90.00
_cell.angle_gamma   90.00
#
_symmetry.space_group_name_H-M   'P 1'
#
loop_
_entity.id
_entity.type
_entity.pdbx_description
1 polymer ?
#
loop_
_entity_poly.entity_id
_entity_poly.type
_entity_poly.pdbx_seq_one_letter_code
_entity_poly.pdbx_strand_id
1 'polypeptide(L)'
;MSQRAPFQGFVGSAFSAQSQRLDTQDLWNWYVERAQSPYAKSGQVLLPCPGFQTFTTLPTANVRGLWAQNNRTFAVGGAVLYELTNSGGFIARPTTTLTTPAAPVITNSPLTPALTVPVAPTVTHGGALGSTTYGYKITATNALGETAASGEGLGTSGNATLSGTDWNIISWPAVEGCTGYKVYRTTGGATTPPVRIATLASTTLVFHDTGFPGTSATPPATDTTAQAAGTTTYGYKVTAMLGLGETTASAEGTTAAGPAKLTSVDFTIITWTAVTNAEGYQVYRTTGTVGEGLILPPRLIATITDPATLTTNDTGQEGEAVTPPTNNTTGTKSLQDDGFPVSWASSGDAGEQLFIVSGGFGYCYDLESNVFAPVVEGATFGGFIDSYFVALDAGTSTLKVSESFNGFVWDPTQLYQRSRAGDKWLAMAVTSNEIWLIGSQTGEVWNGTGDPDNRFAPYAPVFLETGIGATFTMTRVSGDQMMWVAQDKDGAGYVVRTSGYTPQPVSTSAVDFSIQNLTVMADAFAFSYQQDGHTFYVITFQTDSVTWVFDLSTNEWHRRGDWDPNVRAFLGYRASCHAFAFGGGGHGVHLVGDRSSGIIATIDPTYGFDMDGSVIRRVRQCPHVSDSDQEMTFDRLQMDMEVGLGLASGQGSDPTMMLQYSNDGGKTFGHELWRSAGRQGDYRIQVAWSRLGTAKDRVFRLVVSDPIPWRLVGAWLEAEGS
;
A
#
# COMPACT_ATOMS: atom_id res chain seq x y z
N MET A 1 -55.58 -33.61 -22.97
CA MET A 1 -55.36 -33.65 -21.49
C MET A 1 -54.00 -33.10 -21.21
N SER A 2 -53.90 -32.03 -20.49
CA SER A 2 -52.60 -31.47 -20.12
C SER A 2 -51.78 -32.52 -19.38
N GLN A 3 -50.55 -32.77 -19.84
CA GLN A 3 -49.70 -33.75 -19.23
C GLN A 3 -48.78 -33.04 -18.23
N ARG A 4 -48.81 -33.51 -17.00
CA ARG A 4 -47.87 -33.04 -15.96
C ARG A 4 -46.49 -33.62 -16.23
N ALA A 5 -45.51 -32.77 -16.46
CA ALA A 5 -44.14 -33.15 -16.70
C ALA A 5 -43.14 -32.41 -15.77
N PRO A 6 -41.98 -32.98 -15.46
CA PRO A 6 -40.94 -32.25 -14.79
C PRO A 6 -40.52 -31.02 -15.62
N PHE A 7 -40.42 -29.84 -14.96
CA PHE A 7 -39.95 -28.65 -15.64
C PHE A 7 -38.43 -28.75 -15.81
N GLN A 8 -38.03 -29.11 -17.01
CA GLN A 8 -36.62 -29.27 -17.34
C GLN A 8 -35.87 -27.94 -17.28
N GLY A 9 -34.69 -27.93 -16.67
CA GLY A 9 -33.87 -26.71 -16.50
C GLY A 9 -34.37 -25.77 -15.38
N PHE A 10 -35.39 -26.19 -14.56
CA PHE A 10 -35.79 -25.39 -13.41
C PHE A 10 -34.65 -25.16 -12.43
N VAL A 11 -33.90 -26.23 -12.09
CA VAL A 11 -32.62 -26.12 -11.38
C VAL A 11 -31.50 -26.00 -12.43
N GLY A 12 -30.69 -24.96 -12.36
CA GLY A 12 -29.63 -24.71 -13.30
C GLY A 12 -28.94 -23.37 -13.03
N SER A 13 -27.83 -23.13 -13.73
CA SER A 13 -26.98 -21.95 -13.60
C SER A 13 -27.63 -20.65 -14.11
N ALA A 14 -26.98 -19.53 -13.85
CA ALA A 14 -27.25 -18.27 -14.54
C ALA A 14 -26.67 -18.35 -15.96
N PHE A 15 -27.50 -18.13 -16.96
CA PHE A 15 -27.11 -18.07 -18.36
C PHE A 15 -27.99 -17.10 -19.13
N SER A 16 -27.67 -15.81 -19.07
CA SER A 16 -28.36 -14.78 -19.84
C SER A 16 -27.59 -14.51 -21.12
N ALA A 17 -28.02 -15.12 -22.21
CA ALA A 17 -27.36 -15.00 -23.51
C ALA A 17 -27.48 -13.57 -24.09
N GLN A 18 -26.55 -13.22 -24.98
CA GLN A 18 -26.64 -11.97 -25.77
C GLN A 18 -28.00 -11.83 -26.48
N SER A 19 -28.51 -12.94 -27.01
CA SER A 19 -29.86 -13.00 -27.50
C SER A 19 -30.80 -13.55 -26.42
N GLN A 20 -31.63 -12.72 -25.84
CA GLN A 20 -32.63 -13.15 -24.85
C GLN A 20 -33.61 -14.19 -25.38
N ARG A 21 -33.77 -14.32 -26.71
CA ARG A 21 -34.56 -15.39 -27.33
C ARG A 21 -33.86 -16.74 -27.32
N LEU A 22 -32.53 -16.75 -27.18
CA LEU A 22 -31.78 -18.02 -27.07
C LEU A 22 -31.91 -18.57 -25.64
N ASP A 23 -31.58 -17.77 -24.68
CA ASP A 23 -31.71 -18.10 -23.26
C ASP A 23 -31.67 -16.84 -22.40
N THR A 24 -32.43 -16.83 -21.32
CA THR A 24 -32.54 -15.68 -20.40
C THR A 24 -32.52 -16.14 -18.95
N GLN A 25 -31.94 -17.32 -18.67
CA GLN A 25 -31.86 -17.84 -17.32
C GLN A 25 -31.05 -16.93 -16.40
N ASP A 26 -31.55 -16.72 -15.17
CA ASP A 26 -30.83 -15.98 -14.16
C ASP A 26 -30.95 -16.67 -12.80
N LEU A 27 -29.93 -16.53 -11.96
CA LEU A 27 -29.85 -17.16 -10.65
C LEU A 27 -29.17 -16.21 -9.66
N TRP A 28 -30.00 -15.56 -8.81
CA TRP A 28 -29.53 -14.61 -7.81
C TRP A 28 -29.67 -15.14 -6.41
N ASN A 29 -28.53 -15.15 -5.67
CA ASN A 29 -28.44 -15.56 -4.27
C ASN A 29 -28.87 -17.02 -4.03
N TRP A 30 -28.77 -17.86 -5.05
CA TRP A 30 -28.90 -19.29 -5.02
C TRP A 30 -27.66 -19.92 -5.61
N TYR A 31 -27.33 -21.16 -5.21
CA TYR A 31 -26.36 -22.01 -5.89
C TYR A 31 -26.96 -23.41 -6.10
N VAL A 32 -26.34 -24.14 -7.01
CA VAL A 32 -26.76 -25.51 -7.36
C VAL A 32 -25.94 -26.51 -6.57
N GLU A 33 -26.59 -27.47 -5.91
CA GLU A 33 -25.90 -28.66 -5.40
C GLU A 33 -26.29 -29.87 -6.21
N ARG A 34 -25.34 -30.75 -6.49
CA ARG A 34 -25.55 -31.99 -7.24
C ARG A 34 -25.60 -33.19 -6.31
N ALA A 35 -26.64 -34.04 -6.48
CA ALA A 35 -26.74 -35.27 -5.74
C ALA A 35 -25.62 -36.24 -6.12
N GLN A 36 -24.90 -36.72 -5.11
CA GLN A 36 -23.84 -37.73 -5.29
C GLN A 36 -24.38 -39.17 -5.25
N SER A 37 -25.65 -39.35 -4.94
CA SER A 37 -26.32 -40.65 -4.89
C SER A 37 -27.08 -40.93 -6.18
N PRO A 38 -26.89 -42.09 -6.82
CA PRO A 38 -27.65 -42.47 -8.02
C PRO A 38 -29.11 -42.70 -7.76
N TYR A 39 -29.53 -42.83 -6.52
CA TYR A 39 -30.92 -43.05 -6.09
C TYR A 39 -31.58 -41.79 -5.52
N ALA A 40 -30.98 -40.64 -5.69
CA ALA A 40 -31.59 -39.39 -5.25
C ALA A 40 -32.89 -39.10 -6.01
N LYS A 41 -33.85 -38.49 -5.35
CA LYS A 41 -35.15 -38.09 -5.95
C LYS A 41 -34.95 -37.09 -7.11
N SER A 42 -33.94 -36.24 -7.00
CA SER A 42 -33.51 -35.30 -8.03
C SER A 42 -32.00 -35.32 -8.13
N GLY A 43 -31.47 -35.09 -9.33
CA GLY A 43 -30.01 -34.96 -9.55
C GLY A 43 -29.44 -33.64 -9.06
N GLN A 44 -30.27 -32.64 -8.79
CA GLN A 44 -29.85 -31.29 -8.41
C GLN A 44 -30.85 -30.65 -7.46
N VAL A 45 -30.40 -29.69 -6.67
CA VAL A 45 -31.22 -28.85 -5.77
C VAL A 45 -30.66 -27.42 -5.76
N LEU A 46 -31.55 -26.42 -5.65
CA LEU A 46 -31.14 -25.03 -5.36
C LEU A 46 -31.09 -24.82 -3.86
N LEU A 47 -29.94 -24.41 -3.40
CA LEU A 47 -29.69 -24.00 -2.02
C LEU A 47 -29.47 -22.50 -1.92
N PRO A 48 -29.85 -21.87 -0.79
CA PRO A 48 -29.66 -20.45 -0.59
C PRO A 48 -28.17 -20.13 -0.41
N CYS A 49 -27.69 -19.08 -1.06
CA CYS A 49 -26.40 -18.51 -0.71
C CYS A 49 -26.40 -18.08 0.77
N PRO A 50 -25.27 -18.19 1.46
CA PRO A 50 -25.16 -17.84 2.87
C PRO A 50 -25.52 -16.38 3.09
N GLY A 51 -26.21 -16.13 4.19
CA GLY A 51 -26.48 -14.78 4.69
C GLY A 51 -25.45 -14.36 5.71
N PHE A 52 -25.69 -13.21 6.32
CA PHE A 52 -24.75 -12.54 7.20
C PHE A 52 -25.30 -12.36 8.61
N GLN A 53 -24.39 -12.40 9.58
CA GLN A 53 -24.61 -11.93 10.93
C GLN A 53 -23.43 -11.05 11.33
N THR A 54 -23.69 -9.83 11.76
CA THR A 54 -22.64 -8.90 12.19
C THR A 54 -21.81 -9.52 13.31
N PHE A 55 -20.53 -9.65 13.08
CA PHE A 55 -19.53 -10.08 14.07
C PHE A 55 -18.99 -8.89 14.85
N THR A 56 -18.58 -7.84 14.14
CA THR A 56 -18.11 -6.57 14.72
C THR A 56 -18.22 -5.44 13.70
N THR A 57 -18.08 -4.20 14.17
CA THR A 57 -18.05 -3.02 13.28
C THR A 57 -16.82 -2.18 13.63
N LEU A 58 -15.89 -2.09 12.70
CA LEU A 58 -14.71 -1.25 12.81
C LEU A 58 -15.08 0.22 12.56
N PRO A 59 -14.37 1.18 13.17
CA PRO A 59 -14.61 2.62 12.94
C PRO A 59 -14.00 3.10 11.62
N THR A 60 -14.37 2.47 10.51
CA THR A 60 -13.84 2.73 9.16
C THR A 60 -14.95 2.70 8.12
N ALA A 61 -14.68 3.25 6.94
CA ALA A 61 -15.65 3.30 5.85
C ALA A 61 -15.70 2.00 5.01
N ASN A 62 -14.70 1.12 5.13
CA ASN A 62 -14.60 -0.13 4.38
C ASN A 62 -13.70 -1.13 5.11
N VAL A 63 -13.85 -2.42 4.81
CA VAL A 63 -12.92 -3.48 5.20
C VAL A 63 -12.25 -4.01 3.94
N ARG A 64 -10.92 -3.89 3.84
CA ARG A 64 -10.14 -4.21 2.63
C ARG A 64 -9.40 -5.55 2.69
N GLY A 65 -9.33 -6.16 3.85
CA GLY A 65 -8.67 -7.47 3.99
C GLY A 65 -8.92 -8.11 5.34
N LEU A 66 -8.92 -9.43 5.32
CA LEU A 66 -8.99 -10.29 6.48
C LEU A 66 -7.88 -11.34 6.39
N TRP A 67 -7.25 -11.64 7.49
CA TRP A 67 -6.22 -12.67 7.61
C TRP A 67 -6.37 -13.43 8.90
N ALA A 68 -6.32 -14.76 8.83
CA ALA A 68 -6.41 -15.62 10.03
C ALA A 68 -5.34 -16.71 9.96
N GLN A 69 -4.52 -16.77 10.98
CA GLN A 69 -3.51 -17.81 11.16
C GLN A 69 -3.15 -17.97 12.65
N ASN A 70 -2.81 -19.19 13.08
CA ASN A 70 -2.36 -19.48 14.44
C ASN A 70 -3.31 -18.93 15.51
N ASN A 71 -4.62 -19.08 15.29
CA ASN A 71 -5.69 -18.61 16.17
C ASN A 71 -5.72 -17.08 16.41
N ARG A 72 -4.98 -16.32 15.60
CA ARG A 72 -5.05 -14.84 15.55
C ARG A 72 -5.74 -14.43 14.27
N THR A 73 -6.52 -13.36 14.35
CA THR A 73 -7.27 -12.82 13.20
C THR A 73 -7.04 -11.33 13.08
N PHE A 74 -6.71 -10.90 11.88
CA PHE A 74 -6.42 -9.52 11.55
C PHE A 74 -7.37 -9.01 10.46
N ALA A 75 -7.66 -7.71 10.52
CA ALA A 75 -8.44 -7.00 9.53
C ALA A 75 -7.75 -5.69 9.15
N VAL A 76 -7.80 -5.33 7.87
CA VAL A 76 -7.49 -3.96 7.44
C VAL A 76 -8.82 -3.26 7.15
N GLY A 77 -9.10 -2.22 7.93
CA GLY A 77 -10.23 -1.33 7.73
C GLY A 77 -9.73 0.06 7.36
N GLY A 78 -10.08 0.54 6.15
CA GLY A 78 -9.50 1.76 5.61
C GLY A 78 -7.97 1.70 5.60
N ALA A 79 -7.36 2.58 6.35
CA ALA A 79 -5.90 2.69 6.50
C ALA A 79 -5.37 2.10 7.83
N VAL A 80 -6.15 1.32 8.58
CA VAL A 80 -5.75 0.83 9.92
C VAL A 80 -5.76 -0.69 9.98
N LEU A 81 -4.71 -1.26 10.57
CA LEU A 81 -4.63 -2.68 10.91
C LEU A 81 -5.31 -2.91 12.27
N TYR A 82 -6.21 -3.87 12.33
CA TYR A 82 -6.89 -4.31 13.53
C TYR A 82 -6.62 -5.78 13.80
N GLU A 83 -6.48 -6.15 15.05
CA GLU A 83 -6.55 -7.54 15.50
C GLU A 83 -7.91 -7.80 16.14
N LEU A 84 -8.57 -8.87 15.73
CA LEU A 84 -9.90 -9.24 16.16
C LEU A 84 -9.83 -10.28 17.29
N THR A 85 -10.73 -10.19 18.25
CA THR A 85 -10.93 -11.22 19.27
C THR A 85 -12.07 -12.15 18.89
N ASN A 86 -12.09 -13.37 19.41
CA ASN A 86 -13.16 -14.36 19.17
C ASN A 86 -14.55 -13.92 19.70
N SER A 87 -14.61 -12.90 20.54
CA SER A 87 -15.84 -12.33 21.10
C SER A 87 -16.34 -11.11 20.32
N GLY A 88 -15.77 -10.77 19.17
CA GLY A 88 -16.15 -9.62 18.38
C GLY A 88 -15.49 -8.30 18.81
N GLY A 89 -14.57 -8.33 19.76
CA GLY A 89 -13.73 -7.16 20.07
C GLY A 89 -12.66 -6.95 19.02
N PHE A 90 -12.13 -5.73 18.96
CA PHE A 90 -10.99 -5.41 18.09
C PHE A 90 -10.02 -4.45 18.76
N ILE A 91 -8.74 -4.53 18.38
CA ILE A 91 -7.66 -3.68 18.86
C ILE A 91 -6.90 -3.16 17.65
N ALA A 92 -6.77 -1.83 17.51
CA ALA A 92 -5.91 -1.24 16.48
C ALA A 92 -4.43 -1.59 16.75
N ARG A 93 -3.70 -1.97 15.73
CA ARG A 93 -2.30 -2.39 15.81
C ARG A 93 -1.40 -1.44 14.99
N PRO A 94 -0.15 -1.21 15.44
CA PRO A 94 0.42 -1.55 16.74
C PRO A 94 -0.17 -0.68 17.88
N THR A 95 -0.08 -1.17 19.12
CA THR A 95 -0.55 -0.45 20.31
C THR A 95 0.54 0.41 20.95
N THR A 96 1.81 0.24 20.56
CA THR A 96 2.94 0.96 21.14
C THR A 96 2.87 2.43 20.79
N THR A 97 2.67 3.26 21.81
CA THR A 97 2.73 4.72 21.70
C THR A 97 4.05 5.20 22.29
N LEU A 98 4.86 5.91 21.50
CA LEU A 98 6.10 6.49 21.98
C LEU A 98 5.83 7.66 22.92
N THR A 99 6.72 7.85 23.89
CA THR A 99 6.73 9.07 24.71
C THR A 99 7.31 10.24 23.91
N THR A 100 6.78 11.43 24.13
CA THR A 100 7.35 12.67 23.58
C THR A 100 8.80 12.84 24.05
N PRO A 101 9.76 13.11 23.14
CA PRO A 101 11.14 13.38 23.53
C PRO A 101 11.25 14.54 24.54
N ALA A 102 12.25 14.50 25.40
CA ALA A 102 12.61 15.66 26.22
C ALA A 102 13.13 16.81 25.33
N ALA A 103 13.13 18.03 25.87
CA ALA A 103 13.69 19.20 25.17
C ALA A 103 15.15 18.91 24.77
N PRO A 104 15.56 19.20 23.53
CA PRO A 104 16.93 18.99 23.12
C PRO A 104 17.88 19.97 23.81
N VAL A 105 19.09 19.51 24.04
CA VAL A 105 20.20 20.36 24.50
C VAL A 105 20.87 20.97 23.27
N ILE A 106 21.01 22.28 23.29
CA ILE A 106 21.59 23.05 22.18
C ILE A 106 22.94 23.60 22.59
N THR A 107 23.96 23.27 21.83
CA THR A 107 25.31 23.82 21.98
C THR A 107 25.76 24.42 20.65
N ASN A 108 26.75 25.29 20.68
CA ASN A 108 27.32 25.86 19.45
C ASN A 108 28.63 25.13 19.09
N SER A 109 29.00 25.16 17.81
CA SER A 109 30.34 24.74 17.38
C SER A 109 31.40 25.40 18.23
N PRO A 110 32.52 24.72 18.52
CA PRO A 110 33.66 25.37 19.19
C PRO A 110 34.08 26.61 18.44
N LEU A 111 34.28 27.71 19.17
CA LEU A 111 34.79 28.93 18.56
C LEU A 111 36.19 28.70 18.00
N THR A 112 36.39 29.10 16.74
CA THR A 112 37.72 29.09 16.14
C THR A 112 38.58 30.18 16.83
N PRO A 113 39.66 29.84 17.54
CA PRO A 113 40.51 30.82 18.19
C PRO A 113 41.21 31.72 17.15
N ALA A 114 41.53 32.96 17.56
CA ALA A 114 42.34 33.85 16.73
C ALA A 114 43.69 33.22 16.40
N LEU A 115 44.18 33.40 15.18
CA LEU A 115 45.55 33.10 14.83
C LEU A 115 46.49 34.04 15.59
N THR A 116 47.65 33.57 15.97
CA THR A 116 48.68 34.44 16.49
C THR A 116 49.16 35.43 15.42
N VAL A 117 49.28 36.70 15.79
CA VAL A 117 49.79 37.71 14.88
C VAL A 117 51.23 37.33 14.52
N PRO A 118 51.61 37.30 13.22
CA PRO A 118 53.01 37.01 12.83
C PRO A 118 54.00 37.97 13.51
N VAL A 119 55.17 37.48 13.86
CA VAL A 119 56.25 38.36 14.33
C VAL A 119 56.82 39.19 13.17
N ALA A 120 57.45 40.31 13.48
CA ALA A 120 58.06 41.14 12.47
C ALA A 120 59.05 40.32 11.58
N PRO A 121 58.89 40.41 10.25
CA PRO A 121 59.74 39.61 9.36
C PRO A 121 61.18 40.09 9.42
N THR A 122 62.14 39.14 9.22
CA THR A 122 63.53 39.43 8.97
C THR A 122 63.68 39.80 7.50
N VAL A 123 64.38 40.91 7.25
CA VAL A 123 64.64 41.40 5.90
C VAL A 123 66.16 41.40 5.63
N THR A 124 66.53 40.64 4.60
CA THR A 124 67.91 40.61 4.09
C THR A 124 67.92 40.96 2.59
N HIS A 125 69.04 41.18 2.04
CA HIS A 125 69.19 41.63 0.65
C HIS A 125 69.90 40.60 -0.18
N GLY A 126 69.48 40.43 -1.44
CA GLY A 126 70.17 39.68 -2.48
C GLY A 126 70.62 40.64 -3.59
N GLY A 127 71.73 40.34 -4.18
CA GLY A 127 72.39 41.20 -5.19
C GLY A 127 73.31 42.32 -4.60
N ALA A 128 73.38 43.44 -5.29
CA ALA A 128 74.20 44.58 -4.85
C ALA A 128 73.60 45.31 -3.67
N LEU A 129 74.39 45.69 -2.67
CA LEU A 129 73.89 46.48 -1.53
C LEU A 129 73.72 47.94 -1.92
N GLY A 130 72.68 48.57 -1.38
CA GLY A 130 72.35 49.99 -1.54
C GLY A 130 72.15 50.68 -0.19
N SER A 131 71.52 51.86 -0.20
CA SER A 131 71.22 52.62 1.00
C SER A 131 69.70 52.90 1.19
N THR A 132 68.86 52.21 0.43
CA THR A 132 67.42 52.42 0.51
C THR A 132 66.82 51.55 1.60
N THR A 133 66.00 52.14 2.43
CA THR A 133 65.24 51.39 3.46
C THR A 133 63.95 50.87 2.89
N TYR A 134 63.73 49.58 3.09
CA TYR A 134 62.44 48.90 2.78
C TYR A 134 61.85 48.33 4.04
N GLY A 135 60.47 48.57 4.22
CA GLY A 135 59.75 48.04 5.33
C GLY A 135 58.69 47.03 4.85
N TYR A 136 58.55 45.97 5.63
CA TYR A 136 57.52 44.92 5.34
C TYR A 136 56.77 44.53 6.57
N LYS A 137 55.48 44.16 6.36
CA LYS A 137 54.60 43.54 7.36
C LYS A 137 54.00 42.29 6.78
N ILE A 138 53.77 41.29 7.66
CA ILE A 138 53.16 40.01 7.31
C ILE A 138 51.86 39.88 8.06
N THR A 139 50.86 39.31 7.44
CA THR A 139 49.61 38.83 8.07
C THR A 139 49.46 37.35 7.77
N ALA A 140 48.81 36.61 8.69
CA ALA A 140 48.37 35.25 8.47
C ALA A 140 46.87 35.23 8.17
N THR A 141 46.40 34.28 7.36
CA THR A 141 44.98 34.15 6.99
C THR A 141 44.45 32.76 7.33
N ASN A 142 43.17 32.71 7.65
CA ASN A 142 42.38 31.50 7.72
C ASN A 142 41.07 31.69 6.94
N ALA A 143 40.14 30.72 7.04
CA ALA A 143 38.83 30.80 6.38
C ALA A 143 37.95 31.97 6.84
N LEU A 144 38.16 32.47 8.05
CA LEU A 144 37.38 33.56 8.65
C LEU A 144 37.91 34.94 8.30
N GLY A 145 39.21 35.10 8.15
CA GLY A 145 39.80 36.40 7.91
C GLY A 145 41.33 36.47 7.91
N GLU A 146 41.82 37.58 8.35
CA GLU A 146 43.24 37.99 8.35
C GLU A 146 43.65 38.53 9.72
N THR A 147 44.80 38.19 10.22
CA THR A 147 45.36 38.72 11.48
C THR A 147 45.65 40.20 11.35
N ALA A 148 45.71 40.89 12.48
CA ALA A 148 46.43 42.17 12.50
C ALA A 148 47.82 42.00 11.93
N ALA A 149 48.37 43.07 11.35
CA ALA A 149 49.70 43.01 10.74
C ALA A 149 50.77 42.89 11.80
N SER A 150 51.82 42.15 11.45
CA SER A 150 53.05 42.07 12.26
C SER A 150 53.68 43.43 12.55
N GLY A 151 54.57 43.49 13.50
CA GLY A 151 55.57 44.57 13.56
C GLY A 151 56.28 44.73 12.20
N GLU A 152 56.78 45.91 11.92
CA GLU A 152 57.49 46.18 10.68
C GLU A 152 58.90 45.63 10.74
N GLY A 153 59.29 44.79 9.71
CA GLY A 153 60.64 44.37 9.48
C GLY A 153 61.30 45.34 8.54
N LEU A 154 62.45 45.87 8.93
CA LEU A 154 63.19 46.86 8.15
C LEU A 154 64.54 46.27 7.58
N GLY A 155 64.73 46.51 6.28
CA GLY A 155 66.06 46.30 5.63
C GLY A 155 66.62 47.65 5.19
N THR A 156 67.75 48.06 5.77
CA THR A 156 68.34 49.39 5.55
C THR A 156 69.37 49.46 4.47
N SER A 157 69.75 48.33 3.89
CA SER A 157 70.82 48.21 2.85
C SER A 157 70.26 47.77 1.50
N GLY A 158 69.00 48.09 1.21
CA GLY A 158 68.31 47.73 -0.05
C GLY A 158 68.84 48.57 -1.23
N ASN A 159 68.71 47.99 -2.43
CA ASN A 159 69.01 48.70 -3.67
C ASN A 159 67.91 49.75 -3.94
N ALA A 160 68.38 50.85 -4.64
CA ALA A 160 67.40 51.92 -4.99
C ALA A 160 66.24 51.45 -5.90
N THR A 161 66.52 50.41 -6.73
CA THR A 161 65.54 49.75 -7.58
C THR A 161 65.63 48.25 -7.41
N LEU A 162 64.52 47.61 -6.99
CA LEU A 162 64.40 46.14 -6.90
C LEU A 162 64.18 45.54 -8.30
N SER A 163 64.85 44.41 -8.58
CA SER A 163 64.81 43.71 -9.86
C SER A 163 65.09 42.21 -9.69
N GLY A 164 65.14 41.45 -10.78
CA GLY A 164 65.51 40.04 -10.75
C GLY A 164 66.96 39.77 -10.31
N THR A 165 67.89 40.81 -10.32
CA THR A 165 69.24 40.71 -9.88
C THR A 165 69.51 41.37 -8.50
N ASP A 166 68.59 42.22 -8.06
CA ASP A 166 68.69 42.98 -6.81
C ASP A 166 67.36 42.97 -6.10
N TRP A 167 67.19 42.14 -5.06
CA TRP A 167 65.90 41.89 -4.39
C TRP A 167 66.05 41.91 -2.88
N ASN A 168 64.88 42.03 -2.21
CA ASN A 168 64.81 41.83 -0.76
C ASN A 168 64.25 40.41 -0.47
N ILE A 169 64.88 39.76 0.53
CA ILE A 169 64.45 38.46 1.05
C ILE A 169 63.75 38.73 2.36
N ILE A 170 62.42 38.39 2.40
CA ILE A 170 61.54 38.55 3.55
C ILE A 170 61.26 37.17 4.11
N SER A 171 61.57 36.90 5.38
CA SER A 171 61.34 35.62 6.02
C SER A 171 60.67 35.80 7.36
N TRP A 172 59.82 34.86 7.72
CA TRP A 172 59.05 34.86 8.98
C TRP A 172 58.77 33.44 9.48
N PRO A 173 58.56 33.25 10.80
CA PRO A 173 58.20 31.94 11.35
C PRO A 173 56.79 31.56 10.97
N ALA A 174 56.50 30.24 10.96
CA ALA A 174 55.14 29.70 10.71
C ALA A 174 54.20 30.12 11.82
N VAL A 175 52.94 30.43 11.43
CA VAL A 175 51.80 30.61 12.33
C VAL A 175 50.98 29.35 12.28
N GLU A 176 50.74 28.75 13.43
CA GLU A 176 49.96 27.51 13.54
C GLU A 176 48.49 27.75 13.14
N GLY A 177 47.93 26.83 12.35
CA GLY A 177 46.52 26.89 11.92
C GLY A 177 46.22 27.88 10.79
N CYS A 178 47.19 28.60 10.25
CA CYS A 178 46.99 29.48 9.11
C CYS A 178 46.85 28.71 7.78
N THR A 179 46.09 29.26 6.84
CA THR A 179 45.93 28.75 5.48
C THR A 179 46.79 29.48 4.46
N GLY A 180 47.35 30.62 4.82
CA GLY A 180 48.21 31.41 3.97
C GLY A 180 48.75 32.67 4.63
N TYR A 181 49.57 33.41 3.90
CA TYR A 181 50.14 34.68 4.32
C TYR A 181 49.93 35.76 3.26
N LYS A 182 49.83 37.04 3.70
CA LYS A 182 49.94 38.19 2.82
C LYS A 182 51.15 39.02 3.23
N VAL A 183 51.88 39.47 2.23
CA VAL A 183 53.10 40.29 2.38
C VAL A 183 52.77 41.72 1.94
N TYR A 184 53.02 42.67 2.83
CA TYR A 184 52.84 44.10 2.58
C TYR A 184 54.23 44.81 2.59
N ARG A 185 54.54 45.58 1.55
CA ARG A 185 55.62 46.54 1.57
C ARG A 185 55.07 47.86 2.11
N THR A 186 55.60 48.33 3.23
CA THR A 186 55.11 49.48 4.01
C THR A 186 56.05 50.71 3.85
N THR A 187 57.28 50.51 3.47
CA THR A 187 58.25 51.56 3.26
C THR A 187 59.16 51.21 2.07
N GLY A 188 59.51 52.21 1.26
CA GLY A 188 60.45 52.06 0.10
C GLY A 188 59.78 51.52 -1.18
N GLY A 189 60.48 51.59 -2.31
CA GLY A 189 60.06 51.12 -3.63
C GLY A 189 59.42 52.18 -4.51
N ALA A 190 59.23 51.84 -5.81
CA ALA A 190 58.67 52.72 -6.83
C ALA A 190 57.20 53.09 -6.70
N THR A 191 56.42 52.30 -5.93
CA THR A 191 55.05 52.54 -5.69
C THR A 191 54.80 53.12 -4.29
N THR A 192 53.86 54.06 -4.12
CA THR A 192 53.53 54.66 -2.82
C THR A 192 53.03 53.61 -1.84
N PRO A 193 53.80 53.23 -0.79
CA PRO A 193 53.34 52.27 0.23
C PRO A 193 52.21 52.88 1.13
N PRO A 194 51.41 52.01 1.79
CA PRO A 194 51.54 50.54 1.82
C PRO A 194 50.88 49.84 0.63
N VAL A 195 51.54 48.79 0.15
CA VAL A 195 51.04 47.91 -0.95
C VAL A 195 51.14 46.44 -0.58
N ARG A 196 50.13 45.63 -0.90
CA ARG A 196 50.20 44.19 -0.78
C ARG A 196 50.92 43.65 -2.02
N ILE A 197 52.10 43.04 -1.82
CA ILE A 197 52.94 42.53 -2.89
C ILE A 197 52.81 41.04 -3.13
N ALA A 198 52.28 40.27 -2.17
CA ALA A 198 52.05 38.84 -2.36
C ALA A 198 50.91 38.30 -1.51
N THR A 199 50.30 37.21 -1.97
CA THR A 199 49.44 36.29 -1.23
C THR A 199 50.01 34.89 -1.41
N LEU A 200 50.35 34.20 -0.32
CA LEU A 200 51.16 32.98 -0.31
C LEU A 200 50.48 31.88 0.45
N ALA A 201 50.77 30.62 0.11
CA ALA A 201 50.30 29.46 0.86
C ALA A 201 50.98 29.38 2.24
N SER A 202 50.36 28.69 3.19
CA SER A 202 50.86 28.52 4.56
C SER A 202 52.24 27.85 4.67
N THR A 203 52.64 27.13 3.67
CA THR A 203 53.97 26.47 3.59
C THR A 203 55.10 27.41 3.14
N THR A 204 54.75 28.63 2.66
CA THR A 204 55.74 29.60 2.13
C THR A 204 56.10 30.58 3.24
N LEU A 205 57.30 30.47 3.77
CA LEU A 205 57.79 31.28 4.87
C LEU A 205 58.88 32.25 4.45
N VAL A 206 59.18 32.32 3.17
CA VAL A 206 60.20 33.24 2.56
C VAL A 206 59.63 33.80 1.27
N PHE A 207 59.71 35.09 1.07
CA PHE A 207 59.32 35.74 -0.17
C PHE A 207 60.47 36.67 -0.69
N HIS A 208 60.66 36.65 -2.01
CA HIS A 208 61.62 37.51 -2.66
C HIS A 208 60.92 38.68 -3.35
N ASP A 209 61.09 39.90 -2.85
CA ASP A 209 60.57 41.09 -3.49
C ASP A 209 61.57 41.61 -4.55
N THR A 210 61.30 41.36 -5.80
CA THR A 210 62.04 41.81 -6.97
C THR A 210 61.44 43.10 -7.58
N GLY A 211 60.72 43.87 -6.79
CA GLY A 211 60.09 45.10 -7.24
C GLY A 211 58.65 44.97 -7.71
N PHE A 212 57.89 43.99 -7.16
CA PHE A 212 56.48 43.81 -7.49
C PHE A 212 55.71 45.11 -7.24
N PRO A 213 54.93 45.57 -8.21
CA PRO A 213 54.11 46.78 -8.08
C PRO A 213 53.09 46.72 -6.96
N GLY A 214 52.57 45.48 -6.67
CA GLY A 214 51.55 45.25 -5.66
C GLY A 214 50.18 45.88 -5.95
N THR A 215 49.27 45.67 -5.05
CA THR A 215 47.96 46.34 -5.02
C THR A 215 47.94 47.32 -3.88
N SER A 216 47.40 48.54 -4.07
CA SER A 216 47.21 49.50 -2.98
C SER A 216 46.30 48.89 -1.91
N ALA A 217 46.90 48.58 -0.77
CA ALA A 217 46.19 47.96 0.36
C ALA A 217 46.97 48.26 1.64
N THR A 218 46.27 48.74 2.67
CA THR A 218 46.85 48.92 4.01
C THR A 218 46.82 47.60 4.77
N PRO A 219 47.91 47.26 5.49
CA PRO A 219 47.86 46.10 6.39
C PRO A 219 46.79 46.26 7.43
N PRO A 220 45.98 45.22 7.73
CA PRO A 220 44.91 45.30 8.71
C PRO A 220 45.43 45.66 10.12
N ALA A 221 44.67 46.52 10.82
CA ALA A 221 44.99 46.91 12.19
C ALA A 221 44.29 45.99 13.22
N THR A 222 43.25 45.27 12.81
CA THR A 222 42.45 44.37 13.66
C THR A 222 42.54 42.95 13.15
N ASP A 223 42.49 42.01 14.08
CA ASP A 223 42.41 40.56 13.76
C ASP A 223 40.96 40.13 13.51
N THR A 224 40.74 39.49 12.40
CA THR A 224 39.42 38.94 11.99
C THR A 224 39.45 37.43 11.87
N THR A 225 40.48 36.76 12.36
CA THR A 225 40.66 35.30 12.26
C THR A 225 39.95 34.52 13.35
N ALA A 226 39.46 35.21 14.41
CA ALA A 226 38.67 34.62 15.47
C ALA A 226 37.19 34.56 15.08
N GLN A 227 36.54 33.48 15.47
CA GLN A 227 35.10 33.41 15.46
C GLN A 227 34.56 34.25 16.62
N ALA A 228 33.71 35.23 16.33
CA ALA A 228 33.04 35.98 17.34
C ALA A 228 31.91 35.13 17.97
N ALA A 229 31.74 35.21 19.29
CA ALA A 229 30.58 34.66 19.96
C ALA A 229 29.32 35.32 19.37
N GLY A 230 28.35 34.49 18.92
CA GLY A 230 27.09 35.00 18.39
C GLY A 230 26.14 35.44 19.46
N THR A 231 25.11 36.19 19.07
CA THR A 231 24.04 36.65 19.92
C THR A 231 22.66 36.30 19.39
N THR A 232 22.65 35.42 18.36
CA THR A 232 21.39 34.97 17.73
C THR A 232 20.77 33.87 18.55
N THR A 233 19.46 33.94 18.76
CA THR A 233 18.70 32.84 19.39
C THR A 233 18.25 31.87 18.34
N TYR A 234 18.58 30.58 18.54
CA TYR A 234 18.05 29.49 17.78
C TYR A 234 17.26 28.55 18.69
N GLY A 235 16.11 28.08 18.20
CA GLY A 235 15.24 27.14 18.90
C GLY A 235 14.97 25.90 18.06
N TYR A 236 14.90 24.77 18.75
CA TYR A 236 14.69 23.47 18.11
C TYR A 236 13.73 22.61 18.89
N LYS A 237 12.99 21.79 18.16
CA LYS A 237 12.15 20.71 18.71
C LYS A 237 12.51 19.39 18.05
N VAL A 238 12.33 18.31 18.79
CA VAL A 238 12.58 16.96 18.31
C VAL A 238 11.33 16.13 18.51
N THR A 239 11.03 15.27 17.54
CA THR A 239 10.00 14.25 17.63
C THR A 239 10.64 12.89 17.45
N ALA A 240 10.01 11.82 17.97
CA ALA A 240 10.41 10.45 17.74
C ALA A 240 9.44 9.79 16.74
N MET A 241 9.97 8.97 15.85
CA MET A 241 9.21 8.26 14.83
C MET A 241 9.05 6.78 15.19
N LEU A 242 7.90 6.23 14.82
CA LEU A 242 7.62 4.81 14.85
C LEU A 242 6.76 4.47 13.63
N GLY A 243 7.35 3.86 12.59
CA GLY A 243 6.79 3.69 11.27
C GLY A 243 6.45 5.02 10.60
N LEU A 244 5.20 5.17 10.18
CA LEU A 244 4.67 6.42 9.63
C LEU A 244 4.16 7.41 10.69
N GLY A 245 4.14 6.99 11.96
CA GLY A 245 3.67 7.83 13.07
C GLY A 245 4.80 8.65 13.68
N GLU A 246 4.45 9.80 14.26
CA GLU A 246 5.35 10.74 14.90
C GLU A 246 4.78 11.18 16.24
N THR A 247 5.63 11.36 17.27
CA THR A 247 5.20 11.89 18.56
C THR A 247 4.82 13.36 18.46
N THR A 248 4.10 13.87 19.45
CA THR A 248 4.10 15.32 19.66
C THR A 248 5.54 15.84 19.79
N ALA A 249 5.76 17.07 19.35
CA ALA A 249 7.07 17.69 19.46
C ALA A 249 7.48 17.91 20.92
N SER A 250 8.77 17.77 21.20
CA SER A 250 9.38 18.12 22.49
C SER A 250 9.09 19.58 22.88
N ALA A 251 9.31 19.91 24.13
CA ALA A 251 9.52 21.31 24.49
C ALA A 251 10.72 21.86 23.69
N GLU A 252 10.70 23.17 23.44
CA GLU A 252 11.75 23.83 22.66
C GLU A 252 13.05 23.91 23.45
N GLY A 253 14.15 23.44 22.86
CA GLY A 253 15.50 23.70 23.34
C GLY A 253 16.05 24.94 22.63
N THR A 254 16.67 25.88 23.37
CA THR A 254 17.17 27.13 22.78
C THR A 254 18.63 27.42 23.14
N THR A 255 19.32 28.16 22.29
CA THR A 255 20.58 28.83 22.59
C THR A 255 20.45 30.32 22.26
N ALA A 256 20.92 31.20 23.16
CA ALA A 256 20.93 32.64 22.92
C ALA A 256 22.29 33.15 22.42
N ALA A 257 23.28 32.30 22.32
CA ALA A 257 24.64 32.60 21.90
C ALA A 257 25.01 32.03 20.53
N GLY A 258 23.99 31.74 19.72
CA GLY A 258 24.20 31.17 18.36
C GLY A 258 24.86 32.18 17.42
N PRO A 259 25.57 31.70 16.38
CA PRO A 259 26.22 32.53 15.38
C PRO A 259 25.19 33.39 14.63
N ALA A 260 25.63 34.55 14.16
CA ALA A 260 24.75 35.45 13.39
C ALA A 260 24.20 34.79 12.10
N LYS A 261 24.99 33.85 11.54
CA LYS A 261 24.65 33.04 10.37
C LYS A 261 25.20 31.63 10.57
N LEU A 262 24.35 30.64 10.35
CA LEU A 262 24.77 29.22 10.36
C LEU A 262 25.52 28.87 9.07
N THR A 263 26.62 28.14 9.21
CA THR A 263 27.50 27.69 8.12
C THR A 263 28.09 26.33 8.48
N SER A 264 28.90 25.75 7.61
CA SER A 264 29.62 24.49 7.88
C SER A 264 30.67 24.60 8.97
N VAL A 265 31.09 25.82 9.37
CA VAL A 265 32.05 26.07 10.44
C VAL A 265 31.40 26.72 11.67
N ASP A 266 30.34 27.47 11.49
CA ASP A 266 29.57 28.12 12.52
C ASP A 266 28.17 27.49 12.57
N PHE A 267 27.96 26.49 13.40
CA PHE A 267 26.75 25.73 13.45
C PHE A 267 26.27 25.49 14.89
N THR A 268 25.02 25.11 15.02
CA THR A 268 24.49 24.62 16.30
C THR A 268 24.48 23.10 16.30
N ILE A 269 24.76 22.53 17.46
CA ILE A 269 24.73 21.10 17.74
C ILE A 269 23.46 20.83 18.56
N ILE A 270 22.57 20.01 18.04
CA ILE A 270 21.31 19.61 18.68
C ILE A 270 21.47 18.17 19.18
N THR A 271 21.32 17.97 20.48
CA THR A 271 21.45 16.65 21.12
C THR A 271 20.20 16.36 21.92
N TRP A 272 19.70 15.12 21.84
CA TRP A 272 18.51 14.69 22.58
C TRP A 272 18.71 13.33 23.27
N THR A 273 17.77 12.94 24.11
CA THR A 273 17.79 11.64 24.79
C THR A 273 17.00 10.64 23.98
N ALA A 274 17.45 9.37 23.97
CA ALA A 274 16.77 8.28 23.30
C ALA A 274 15.36 8.08 23.85
N VAL A 275 14.42 7.83 22.94
CA VAL A 275 13.05 7.37 23.25
C VAL A 275 12.99 5.87 23.01
N THR A 276 12.51 5.13 24.01
CA THR A 276 12.39 3.65 23.90
C THR A 276 11.49 3.26 22.74
N ASN A 277 11.93 2.33 21.92
CA ASN A 277 11.26 1.83 20.71
C ASN A 277 11.08 2.85 19.58
N ALA A 278 11.79 4.00 19.62
CA ALA A 278 11.83 4.89 18.45
C ALA A 278 12.62 4.23 17.31
N GLU A 279 12.14 4.38 16.09
CA GLU A 279 12.81 3.95 14.85
C GLU A 279 13.62 5.08 14.22
N GLY A 280 13.46 6.30 14.71
CA GLY A 280 14.17 7.48 14.23
C GLY A 280 13.65 8.76 14.87
N TYR A 281 14.16 9.89 14.39
CA TYR A 281 13.81 11.22 14.90
C TYR A 281 13.68 12.23 13.78
N GLN A 282 12.82 13.22 13.99
CA GLN A 282 12.77 14.43 13.17
C GLN A 282 13.18 15.64 14.00
N VAL A 283 13.96 16.53 13.42
CA VAL A 283 14.49 17.72 14.08
C VAL A 283 13.98 18.95 13.35
N TYR A 284 13.32 19.81 14.12
CA TYR A 284 12.70 21.05 13.62
C TYR A 284 13.43 22.26 14.16
N ARG A 285 13.82 23.20 13.30
CA ARG A 285 14.20 24.55 13.70
C ARG A 285 12.95 25.39 13.83
N THR A 286 12.70 25.91 15.02
CA THR A 286 11.46 26.62 15.37
C THR A 286 11.69 28.11 15.57
N THR A 287 12.92 28.50 15.94
CA THR A 287 13.33 29.88 16.15
C THR A 287 14.71 30.09 15.55
N GLY A 288 14.97 31.24 14.93
CA GLY A 288 16.26 31.60 14.38
C GLY A 288 16.18 32.22 12.98
N THR A 289 17.33 32.63 12.48
CA THR A 289 17.47 33.29 11.19
C THR A 289 18.22 32.39 10.22
N VAL A 290 17.78 32.36 8.96
CA VAL A 290 18.47 31.71 7.85
C VAL A 290 18.84 32.78 6.83
N GLY A 291 20.09 32.82 6.39
CA GLY A 291 20.55 33.78 5.39
C GLY A 291 20.59 35.23 5.92
N GLU A 292 19.95 36.15 5.23
CA GLU A 292 20.01 37.61 5.52
C GLU A 292 19.02 38.09 6.60
N GLY A 293 18.79 37.30 7.65
CA GLY A 293 18.03 37.79 8.82
C GLY A 293 16.50 37.55 8.78
N LEU A 294 16.00 36.69 7.90
CA LEU A 294 14.60 36.35 7.86
C LEU A 294 14.23 35.35 8.97
N ILE A 295 13.24 35.72 9.81
CA ILE A 295 12.60 34.77 10.72
C ILE A 295 11.69 33.89 9.87
N LEU A 296 12.05 32.60 9.72
CA LEU A 296 11.28 31.65 8.97
C LEU A 296 10.26 30.90 9.88
N PRO A 297 9.13 30.44 9.32
CA PRO A 297 8.25 29.51 10.02
C PRO A 297 9.02 28.24 10.42
N PRO A 298 8.48 27.41 11.33
CA PRO A 298 9.11 26.15 11.70
C PRO A 298 9.48 25.31 10.48
N ARG A 299 10.68 24.73 10.49
CA ARG A 299 11.20 23.93 9.37
C ARG A 299 11.78 22.62 9.86
N LEU A 300 11.44 21.53 9.17
CA LEU A 300 12.10 20.25 9.32
C LEU A 300 13.48 20.32 8.69
N ILE A 301 14.54 20.24 9.51
CA ILE A 301 15.93 20.38 9.07
C ILE A 301 16.67 19.04 8.97
N ALA A 302 16.19 18.00 9.67
CA ALA A 302 16.79 16.67 9.57
C ALA A 302 15.77 15.58 9.90
N THR A 303 15.86 14.49 9.13
CA THR A 303 15.21 13.21 9.42
C THR A 303 16.30 12.18 9.69
N ILE A 304 16.30 11.62 10.88
CA ILE A 304 17.28 10.65 11.38
C ILE A 304 16.63 9.28 11.39
N THR A 305 17.07 8.39 10.55
CA THR A 305 16.50 7.02 10.40
C THR A 305 17.21 5.98 11.28
N ASP A 306 18.37 6.33 11.86
CA ASP A 306 19.05 5.49 12.83
C ASP A 306 18.69 5.93 14.25
N PRO A 307 17.96 5.13 15.04
CA PRO A 307 17.55 5.48 16.38
C PRO A 307 18.70 5.62 17.39
N ALA A 308 19.90 5.11 17.06
CA ALA A 308 21.09 5.28 17.87
C ALA A 308 21.75 6.65 17.69
N THR A 309 21.43 7.35 16.62
CA THR A 309 21.93 8.70 16.35
C THR A 309 21.09 9.73 17.10
N LEU A 310 21.67 10.31 18.16
CA LEU A 310 21.01 11.24 19.08
C LEU A 310 21.54 12.68 18.99
N THR A 311 22.19 13.02 17.89
CA THR A 311 22.74 14.35 17.65
C THR A 311 22.70 14.69 16.18
N THR A 312 22.56 15.98 15.86
CA THR A 312 22.68 16.52 14.51
C THR A 312 23.20 17.94 14.54
N ASN A 313 23.71 18.43 13.42
CA ASN A 313 24.22 19.78 13.27
C ASN A 313 23.29 20.60 12.37
N ASP A 314 22.93 21.78 12.81
CA ASP A 314 22.28 22.77 11.94
C ASP A 314 23.37 23.71 11.39
N THR A 315 23.70 23.51 10.12
CA THR A 315 24.68 24.32 9.37
C THR A 315 24.01 25.38 8.50
N GLY A 316 22.72 25.66 8.74
CA GLY A 316 21.95 26.63 8.00
C GLY A 316 21.25 26.07 6.76
N GLN A 317 21.04 24.77 6.69
CA GLN A 317 20.21 24.15 5.65
C GLN A 317 18.80 24.74 5.67
N GLU A 318 18.22 24.92 4.48
CA GLU A 318 16.90 25.54 4.35
C GLU A 318 15.80 24.72 5.03
N GLY A 319 15.85 23.39 4.88
CA GLY A 319 14.85 22.47 5.41
C GLY A 319 13.48 22.58 4.73
N GLU A 320 12.57 21.69 5.10
CA GLU A 320 11.20 21.70 4.59
C GLU A 320 10.29 22.55 5.45
N ALA A 321 9.36 23.29 4.83
CA ALA A 321 8.40 24.14 5.53
C ALA A 321 7.28 23.27 6.16
N VAL A 322 7.60 22.56 7.22
CA VAL A 322 6.72 21.65 7.95
C VAL A 322 6.68 22.08 9.42
N THR A 323 5.48 22.15 9.98
CA THR A 323 5.27 22.43 11.41
C THR A 323 5.41 21.17 12.24
N PRO A 324 6.05 21.22 13.42
CA PRO A 324 6.10 20.08 14.33
C PRO A 324 4.69 19.60 14.70
N PRO A 325 4.44 18.29 14.78
CA PRO A 325 3.13 17.75 15.08
C PRO A 325 2.66 18.12 16.49
N THR A 326 1.36 18.39 16.60
CA THR A 326 0.67 18.70 17.86
C THR A 326 -0.01 17.49 18.48
N ASN A 327 -0.18 16.41 17.72
CA ASN A 327 -0.76 15.15 18.17
C ASN A 327 0.25 14.01 18.01
N ASN A 328 0.22 13.05 18.95
CA ASN A 328 1.02 11.83 18.85
C ASN A 328 0.29 10.80 17.98
N THR A 329 0.88 10.44 16.86
CA THR A 329 0.35 9.45 15.89
C THR A 329 1.11 8.13 15.91
N THR A 330 2.05 7.92 16.84
CA THR A 330 2.87 6.70 16.88
C THR A 330 2.09 5.44 17.29
N GLY A 331 1.00 5.58 18.04
CA GLY A 331 0.15 4.47 18.47
C GLY A 331 -0.82 3.95 17.40
N THR A 332 -0.96 4.67 16.27
CA THR A 332 -1.85 4.27 15.18
C THR A 332 -1.06 4.35 13.88
N LYS A 333 -0.70 3.20 13.33
CA LYS A 333 0.00 3.14 12.05
C LYS A 333 -1.01 3.15 10.91
N SER A 334 -0.82 4.04 9.96
CA SER A 334 -1.67 4.12 8.78
C SER A 334 -1.02 3.38 7.61
N LEU A 335 -1.79 2.45 7.05
CA LEU A 335 -1.53 1.89 5.72
C LEU A 335 -1.99 2.90 4.66
N GLN A 336 -1.42 2.85 3.47
CA GLN A 336 -2.01 3.58 2.34
C GLN A 336 -3.30 2.90 1.92
N ASP A 337 -4.36 3.69 1.70
CA ASP A 337 -5.67 3.20 1.24
C ASP A 337 -5.88 3.60 -0.22
N ASP A 338 -5.94 2.62 -1.12
CA ASP A 338 -6.20 2.77 -2.55
C ASP A 338 -7.58 2.25 -2.96
N GLY A 339 -8.39 1.82 -1.98
CA GLY A 339 -9.72 1.25 -2.21
C GLY A 339 -9.73 -0.21 -2.67
N PHE A 340 -8.55 -0.83 -2.89
CA PHE A 340 -8.43 -2.23 -3.30
C PHE A 340 -8.15 -3.16 -2.12
N PRO A 341 -8.42 -4.47 -2.27
CA PRO A 341 -8.05 -5.46 -1.28
C PRO A 341 -6.55 -5.47 -1.01
N VAL A 342 -6.17 -5.73 0.25
CA VAL A 342 -4.77 -5.88 0.63
C VAL A 342 -4.27 -7.29 0.36
N SER A 343 -2.98 -7.41 0.03
CA SER A 343 -2.29 -8.69 -0.07
C SER A 343 -1.61 -9.03 1.25
N TRP A 344 -1.63 -10.30 1.64
CA TRP A 344 -1.16 -10.79 2.92
C TRP A 344 -0.14 -11.91 2.76
N ALA A 345 0.84 -11.93 3.65
CA ALA A 345 1.73 -13.07 3.86
C ALA A 345 2.20 -13.10 5.31
N SER A 346 2.56 -14.28 5.83
CA SER A 346 3.16 -14.41 7.15
C SER A 346 4.40 -15.30 7.10
N SER A 347 5.35 -15.05 7.99
CA SER A 347 6.56 -15.85 8.05
C SER A 347 6.33 -17.16 8.78
N GLY A 348 6.60 -18.30 8.10
CA GLY A 348 6.84 -19.60 8.66
C GLY A 348 5.83 -20.12 9.67
N ASP A 349 6.26 -21.09 10.47
CA ASP A 349 5.40 -21.88 11.34
C ASP A 349 4.81 -21.10 12.52
N ALA A 350 5.49 -20.09 13.01
CA ALA A 350 5.04 -19.30 14.16
C ALA A 350 4.18 -18.09 13.75
N GLY A 351 4.21 -17.68 12.47
CA GLY A 351 3.53 -16.47 12.02
C GLY A 351 3.97 -15.23 12.80
N GLU A 352 5.24 -15.15 13.11
CA GLU A 352 5.82 -14.09 13.94
C GLU A 352 5.78 -12.72 13.25
N GLN A 353 5.90 -12.72 11.91
CA GLN A 353 5.83 -11.52 11.11
C GLN A 353 4.67 -11.60 10.11
N LEU A 354 3.89 -10.53 10.03
CA LEU A 354 2.82 -10.36 9.06
C LEU A 354 3.22 -9.30 8.04
N PHE A 355 3.31 -9.70 6.79
CA PHE A 355 3.59 -8.80 5.67
C PHE A 355 2.28 -8.40 5.00
N ILE A 356 2.07 -7.10 4.84
CA ILE A 356 0.82 -6.52 4.31
C ILE A 356 1.18 -5.58 3.17
N VAL A 357 0.60 -5.80 2.00
CA VAL A 357 0.78 -4.89 0.87
C VAL A 357 -0.50 -4.10 0.63
N SER A 358 -0.38 -2.78 0.61
CA SER A 358 -1.51 -1.86 0.53
C SER A 358 -1.08 -0.52 -0.08
N GLY A 359 -1.80 -0.02 -1.08
CA GLY A 359 -1.61 1.32 -1.65
C GLY A 359 -0.21 1.61 -2.20
N GLY A 360 0.44 0.61 -2.78
CA GLY A 360 1.78 0.75 -3.34
C GLY A 360 2.93 0.57 -2.34
N PHE A 361 2.65 0.16 -1.10
CA PHE A 361 3.66 -0.09 -0.06
C PHE A 361 3.51 -1.48 0.55
N GLY A 362 4.63 -2.10 0.86
CA GLY A 362 4.71 -3.27 1.72
C GLY A 362 5.05 -2.87 3.15
N TYR A 363 4.30 -3.40 4.10
CA TYR A 363 4.46 -3.17 5.54
C TYR A 363 4.76 -4.49 6.22
N CYS A 364 5.64 -4.47 7.20
CA CYS A 364 5.91 -5.62 8.06
C CYS A 364 5.47 -5.32 9.49
N TYR A 365 4.73 -6.25 10.08
CA TYR A 365 4.30 -6.20 11.47
C TYR A 365 4.83 -7.42 12.20
N ASP A 366 5.68 -7.19 13.20
CA ASP A 366 6.15 -8.25 14.11
C ASP A 366 5.13 -8.45 15.21
N LEU A 367 4.61 -9.68 15.30
CA LEU A 367 3.48 -10.03 16.16
C LEU A 367 3.87 -10.12 17.64
N GLU A 368 5.15 -10.30 17.95
CA GLU A 368 5.67 -10.43 19.31
C GLU A 368 6.11 -9.07 19.86
N SER A 369 6.96 -8.37 19.13
CA SER A 369 7.48 -7.06 19.54
C SER A 369 6.51 -5.91 19.31
N ASN A 370 5.45 -6.12 18.52
CA ASN A 370 4.51 -5.10 18.05
C ASN A 370 5.17 -3.96 17.21
N VAL A 371 6.32 -4.23 16.63
CA VAL A 371 6.95 -3.32 15.68
C VAL A 371 6.22 -3.38 14.34
N PHE A 372 5.90 -2.22 13.78
CA PHE A 372 5.25 -2.10 12.48
C PHE A 372 5.95 -1.00 11.67
N ALA A 373 6.39 -1.34 10.47
CA ALA A 373 7.07 -0.40 9.61
C ALA A 373 6.70 -0.59 8.12
N PRO A 374 6.69 0.48 7.31
CA PRO A 374 6.79 0.37 5.87
C PRO A 374 8.20 -0.13 5.53
N VAL A 375 8.30 -1.16 4.70
CA VAL A 375 9.59 -1.85 4.44
C VAL A 375 9.96 -1.87 2.96
N VAL A 376 8.99 -1.73 2.05
CA VAL A 376 9.24 -1.73 0.62
C VAL A 376 8.24 -0.84 -0.12
N GLU A 377 8.75 0.04 -0.99
CA GLU A 377 7.94 0.91 -1.86
C GLU A 377 7.64 0.23 -3.20
N GLY A 378 6.57 0.67 -3.86
CA GLY A 378 6.14 0.17 -5.17
C GLY A 378 5.47 -1.21 -5.11
N ALA A 379 5.24 -1.79 -3.92
CA ALA A 379 4.65 -3.12 -3.79
C ALA A 379 3.16 -3.11 -4.15
N THR A 380 2.77 -3.98 -5.09
CA THR A 380 1.35 -4.20 -5.47
C THR A 380 0.83 -5.51 -4.87
N PHE A 381 1.66 -6.54 -4.81
CA PHE A 381 1.35 -7.83 -4.20
C PHE A 381 2.48 -8.28 -3.31
N GLY A 382 2.14 -9.06 -2.28
CA GLY A 382 3.08 -9.70 -1.38
C GLY A 382 2.85 -11.19 -1.25
N GLY A 383 3.89 -11.93 -0.89
CA GLY A 383 3.84 -13.36 -0.64
C GLY A 383 4.97 -13.81 0.28
N PHE A 384 4.94 -15.08 0.69
CA PHE A 384 6.01 -15.72 1.43
C PHE A 384 6.29 -17.09 0.83
N ILE A 385 7.55 -17.36 0.52
CA ILE A 385 8.00 -18.60 -0.10
C ILE A 385 9.47 -18.86 0.25
N ASP A 386 9.82 -20.10 0.50
CA ASP A 386 11.20 -20.56 0.76
C ASP A 386 11.95 -19.71 1.80
N SER A 387 11.27 -19.34 2.88
CA SER A 387 11.77 -18.46 3.95
C SER A 387 11.88 -16.95 3.61
N TYR A 388 11.50 -16.52 2.43
CA TYR A 388 11.59 -15.13 2.00
C TYR A 388 10.22 -14.48 1.82
N PHE A 389 10.08 -13.25 2.23
CA PHE A 389 8.99 -12.40 1.75
C PHE A 389 9.34 -11.90 0.36
N VAL A 390 8.34 -11.90 -0.51
CA VAL A 390 8.46 -11.41 -1.88
C VAL A 390 7.41 -10.33 -2.13
N ALA A 391 7.78 -9.30 -2.88
CA ALA A 391 6.89 -8.22 -3.27
C ALA A 391 7.00 -7.93 -4.77
N LEU A 392 5.87 -7.91 -5.47
CA LEU A 392 5.80 -7.48 -6.85
C LEU A 392 5.58 -5.97 -6.91
N ASP A 393 6.45 -5.28 -7.61
CA ASP A 393 6.24 -3.92 -8.08
C ASP A 393 5.73 -3.97 -9.54
N ALA A 394 4.41 -3.87 -9.71
CA ALA A 394 3.78 -3.93 -11.02
C ALA A 394 4.14 -2.72 -11.90
N GLY A 395 4.44 -1.57 -11.31
CA GLY A 395 4.85 -0.36 -12.04
C GLY A 395 6.15 -0.53 -12.80
N THR A 396 7.13 -1.21 -12.21
CA THR A 396 8.45 -1.47 -12.78
C THR A 396 8.63 -2.89 -13.29
N SER A 397 7.67 -3.81 -13.07
CA SER A 397 7.80 -5.25 -13.31
C SER A 397 9.00 -5.87 -12.59
N THR A 398 9.16 -5.51 -11.32
CA THR A 398 10.26 -5.98 -10.49
C THR A 398 9.74 -6.82 -9.34
N LEU A 399 10.31 -8.00 -9.16
CA LEU A 399 10.10 -8.81 -7.96
C LEU A 399 11.23 -8.49 -6.98
N LYS A 400 10.87 -8.06 -5.78
CA LYS A 400 11.75 -7.71 -4.67
C LYS A 400 11.71 -8.82 -3.62
N VAL A 401 12.83 -9.10 -2.97
CA VAL A 401 12.96 -10.23 -2.03
C VAL A 401 13.59 -9.74 -0.72
N SER A 402 13.01 -10.15 0.41
CA SER A 402 13.53 -9.87 1.75
C SER A 402 14.71 -10.75 2.12
N GLU A 403 15.36 -10.47 3.25
CA GLU A 403 16.21 -11.44 3.92
C GLU A 403 15.42 -12.64 4.46
N SER A 404 16.12 -13.77 4.67
CA SER A 404 15.49 -15.01 5.13
C SER A 404 14.80 -14.81 6.49
N PHE A 405 13.51 -15.16 6.58
CA PHE A 405 12.64 -14.99 7.74
C PHE A 405 12.58 -13.56 8.32
N ASN A 406 12.99 -12.55 7.56
CA ASN A 406 13.02 -11.17 8.03
C ASN A 406 12.40 -10.20 7.01
N GLY A 407 11.13 -9.91 7.20
CA GLY A 407 10.37 -8.97 6.37
C GLY A 407 10.71 -7.49 6.59
N PHE A 408 11.54 -7.18 7.61
CA PHE A 408 12.00 -5.80 7.84
C PHE A 408 13.24 -5.43 7.03
N VAL A 409 13.98 -6.40 6.51
CA VAL A 409 15.20 -6.17 5.74
C VAL A 409 15.04 -6.68 4.32
N TRP A 410 15.17 -5.78 3.36
CA TRP A 410 15.05 -6.06 1.92
C TRP A 410 16.40 -5.83 1.25
N ASP A 411 16.88 -6.85 0.53
CA ASP A 411 18.15 -6.80 -0.15
C ASP A 411 18.02 -6.02 -1.47
N PRO A 412 18.63 -4.86 -1.62
CA PRO A 412 18.54 -4.07 -2.85
C PRO A 412 19.20 -4.73 -4.06
N THR A 413 19.98 -5.80 -3.86
CA THR A 413 20.62 -6.56 -4.94
C THR A 413 19.74 -7.73 -5.43
N GLN A 414 18.78 -8.18 -4.62
CA GLN A 414 17.83 -9.25 -4.94
C GLN A 414 16.58 -8.70 -5.63
N LEU A 415 16.80 -8.15 -6.82
CA LEU A 415 15.78 -7.59 -7.69
C LEU A 415 15.70 -8.40 -8.99
N TYR A 416 14.55 -8.98 -9.26
CA TYR A 416 14.32 -9.79 -10.44
C TYR A 416 13.39 -9.07 -11.41
N GLN A 417 13.82 -8.93 -12.65
CA GLN A 417 13.05 -8.27 -13.70
C GLN A 417 12.63 -9.28 -14.77
N ARG A 418 11.51 -8.98 -15.40
CA ARG A 418 11.02 -9.76 -16.51
C ARG A 418 11.95 -9.68 -17.71
N SER A 419 12.33 -10.84 -18.26
CA SER A 419 13.24 -10.93 -19.42
C SER A 419 12.68 -11.73 -20.61
N ARG A 420 11.57 -12.48 -20.41
CA ARG A 420 11.05 -13.43 -21.41
C ARG A 420 9.97 -12.83 -22.32
N ALA A 421 9.31 -11.75 -21.90
CA ALA A 421 8.24 -11.08 -22.66
C ALA A 421 8.30 -9.56 -22.47
N GLY A 422 7.68 -8.83 -23.41
CA GLY A 422 7.72 -7.36 -23.39
C GLY A 422 6.60 -6.69 -22.57
N ASP A 423 5.59 -7.44 -22.12
CA ASP A 423 4.51 -6.93 -21.29
C ASP A 423 4.92 -6.93 -19.81
N LYS A 424 4.36 -5.99 -19.02
CA LYS A 424 4.67 -5.86 -17.59
C LYS A 424 3.93 -6.91 -16.77
N TRP A 425 4.54 -7.39 -15.68
CA TRP A 425 3.83 -8.12 -14.64
C TRP A 425 2.82 -7.21 -13.95
N LEU A 426 1.59 -7.65 -13.83
CA LEU A 426 0.51 -6.91 -13.20
C LEU A 426 0.02 -7.57 -11.92
N ALA A 427 0.08 -8.89 -11.83
CA ALA A 427 -0.40 -9.65 -10.68
C ALA A 427 0.60 -10.73 -10.27
N MET A 428 0.57 -11.07 -8.99
CA MET A 428 1.36 -12.12 -8.39
C MET A 428 0.50 -12.96 -7.45
N ALA A 429 0.71 -14.28 -7.50
CA ALA A 429 0.24 -15.18 -6.46
C ALA A 429 1.34 -16.16 -6.10
N VAL A 430 1.38 -16.58 -4.84
CA VAL A 430 2.36 -17.53 -4.32
C VAL A 430 1.64 -18.81 -3.91
N THR A 431 2.15 -19.94 -4.41
CA THR A 431 1.78 -21.28 -3.96
C THR A 431 2.80 -21.83 -2.97
N SER A 432 2.71 -23.10 -2.65
CA SER A 432 3.65 -23.72 -1.72
C SER A 432 5.12 -23.64 -2.18
N ASN A 433 5.37 -23.70 -3.48
CA ASN A 433 6.73 -23.78 -4.03
C ASN A 433 6.96 -22.89 -5.26
N GLU A 434 5.99 -22.05 -5.64
CA GLU A 434 6.03 -21.30 -6.90
C GLU A 434 5.50 -19.90 -6.74
N ILE A 435 6.07 -18.98 -7.52
CA ILE A 435 5.59 -17.62 -7.69
C ILE A 435 5.01 -17.50 -9.09
N TRP A 436 3.73 -17.22 -9.18
CA TRP A 436 3.03 -16.96 -10.43
C TRP A 436 2.99 -15.47 -10.71
N LEU A 437 3.58 -15.06 -11.83
CA LEU A 437 3.72 -13.66 -12.24
C LEU A 437 2.99 -13.46 -13.57
N ILE A 438 1.84 -12.81 -13.55
CA ILE A 438 0.98 -12.64 -14.72
C ILE A 438 1.02 -11.19 -15.18
N GLY A 439 1.29 -11.01 -16.48
CA GLY A 439 1.26 -9.72 -17.16
C GLY A 439 -0.05 -9.49 -17.90
N SER A 440 -0.09 -8.44 -18.70
CA SER A 440 -1.31 -8.09 -19.47
C SER A 440 -1.64 -9.08 -20.60
N GLN A 441 -0.68 -9.83 -21.09
CA GLN A 441 -0.87 -10.78 -22.19
C GLN A 441 -0.26 -12.15 -21.90
N THR A 442 0.80 -12.21 -21.10
CA THR A 442 1.55 -13.44 -20.84
C THR A 442 1.86 -13.58 -19.36
N GLY A 443 2.25 -14.80 -18.94
CA GLY A 443 2.63 -15.09 -17.56
C GLY A 443 3.84 -16.00 -17.46
N GLU A 444 4.46 -15.99 -16.30
CA GLU A 444 5.62 -16.82 -15.96
C GLU A 444 5.43 -17.43 -14.58
N VAL A 445 5.99 -18.61 -14.39
CA VAL A 445 6.09 -19.26 -13.07
C VAL A 445 7.57 -19.28 -12.68
N TRP A 446 7.86 -18.90 -11.43
CA TRP A 446 9.21 -18.84 -10.88
C TRP A 446 9.32 -19.75 -9.67
N ASN A 447 10.48 -20.36 -9.47
CA ASN A 447 10.80 -21.27 -8.38
C ASN A 447 12.04 -20.80 -7.62
N GLY A 448 12.16 -21.22 -6.36
CA GLY A 448 13.40 -21.09 -5.60
C GLY A 448 14.53 -21.91 -6.25
N THR A 449 15.72 -21.34 -6.32
CA THR A 449 16.91 -22.00 -6.87
C THR A 449 17.73 -22.75 -5.82
N GLY A 450 17.56 -22.37 -4.55
CA GLY A 450 18.42 -22.80 -3.45
C GLY A 450 19.77 -22.09 -3.41
N ASP A 451 20.04 -21.14 -4.30
CA ASP A 451 21.24 -20.34 -4.34
C ASP A 451 21.00 -19.01 -3.59
N PRO A 452 21.79 -18.66 -2.56
CA PRO A 452 21.61 -17.43 -1.80
C PRO A 452 21.83 -16.15 -2.62
N ASP A 453 22.68 -16.23 -3.66
CA ASP A 453 22.99 -15.08 -4.53
C ASP A 453 21.98 -14.89 -5.67
N ASN A 454 21.25 -15.96 -6.04
CA ASN A 454 20.20 -15.92 -7.05
C ASN A 454 19.00 -16.76 -6.59
N ARG A 455 18.24 -16.23 -5.65
CA ARG A 455 17.21 -16.94 -4.86
C ARG A 455 16.08 -17.51 -5.71
N PHE A 456 15.68 -16.83 -6.77
CA PHE A 456 14.58 -17.22 -7.63
C PHE A 456 14.95 -17.18 -9.12
N ALA A 457 14.36 -18.09 -9.90
CA ALA A 457 14.52 -18.13 -11.35
C ALA A 457 13.22 -18.57 -12.04
N PRO A 458 13.00 -18.14 -13.31
CA PRO A 458 11.84 -18.61 -14.07
C PRO A 458 11.91 -20.11 -14.30
N TYR A 459 10.81 -20.81 -14.05
CA TYR A 459 10.67 -22.22 -14.38
C TYR A 459 10.60 -22.39 -15.89
N ALA A 460 11.71 -22.78 -16.47
CA ALA A 460 11.95 -22.74 -17.92
C ALA A 460 10.90 -23.45 -18.79
N PRO A 461 10.31 -24.61 -18.39
CA PRO A 461 9.29 -25.29 -19.17
C PRO A 461 7.95 -24.56 -19.25
N VAL A 462 7.70 -23.58 -18.36
CA VAL A 462 6.39 -22.91 -18.25
C VAL A 462 6.47 -21.51 -18.80
N PHE A 463 5.59 -21.23 -19.74
CA PHE A 463 5.29 -19.88 -20.24
C PHE A 463 3.80 -19.82 -20.57
N LEU A 464 3.09 -18.87 -19.98
CA LEU A 464 1.65 -18.75 -20.15
C LEU A 464 1.36 -17.70 -21.24
N GLU A 465 0.56 -18.06 -22.23
CA GLU A 465 0.08 -17.15 -23.29
C GLU A 465 -1.25 -16.48 -22.90
N THR A 466 -1.54 -16.41 -21.60
CA THR A 466 -2.78 -15.84 -21.07
C THR A 466 -2.43 -14.78 -20.04
N GLY A 467 -2.85 -13.56 -20.29
CA GLY A 467 -2.66 -12.44 -19.39
C GLY A 467 -3.82 -12.23 -18.41
N ILE A 468 -3.75 -11.15 -17.66
CA ILE A 468 -4.76 -10.74 -16.69
C ILE A 468 -5.41 -9.41 -17.13
N GLY A 469 -6.74 -9.34 -17.08
CA GLY A 469 -7.52 -8.15 -17.41
C GLY A 469 -7.87 -7.29 -16.19
N ALA A 470 -7.94 -7.92 -15.01
CA ALA A 470 -8.21 -7.23 -13.76
C ALA A 470 -7.26 -7.73 -12.66
N THR A 471 -6.39 -6.86 -12.23
CA THR A 471 -5.20 -7.16 -11.41
C THR A 471 -5.51 -7.88 -10.10
N PHE A 472 -6.55 -7.45 -9.39
CA PHE A 472 -6.91 -7.99 -8.07
C PHE A 472 -7.87 -9.19 -8.13
N THR A 473 -8.00 -9.85 -9.28
CA THR A 473 -8.86 -11.03 -9.44
C THR A 473 -8.11 -12.35 -9.34
N MET A 474 -6.77 -12.32 -9.34
CA MET A 474 -5.96 -13.53 -9.23
C MET A 474 -6.04 -14.11 -7.81
N THR A 475 -6.52 -15.34 -7.72
CA THR A 475 -6.77 -16.01 -6.44
C THR A 475 -6.51 -17.51 -6.54
N ARG A 476 -5.91 -18.07 -5.48
CA ARG A 476 -5.80 -19.51 -5.28
C ARG A 476 -7.15 -20.06 -4.83
N VAL A 477 -7.66 -21.10 -5.50
CA VAL A 477 -9.01 -21.62 -5.25
C VAL A 477 -9.05 -23.00 -4.60
N SER A 478 -8.26 -23.94 -5.08
CA SER A 478 -8.20 -25.31 -4.52
C SER A 478 -6.85 -25.95 -4.87
N GLY A 479 -6.17 -26.51 -3.88
CA GLY A 479 -4.81 -26.98 -4.08
C GLY A 479 -3.91 -25.87 -4.63
N ASP A 480 -3.24 -26.13 -5.76
CA ASP A 480 -2.40 -25.13 -6.45
C ASP A 480 -3.09 -24.55 -7.70
N GLN A 481 -4.43 -24.65 -7.79
CA GLN A 481 -5.18 -24.07 -8.90
C GLN A 481 -5.40 -22.57 -8.68
N MET A 482 -5.15 -21.79 -9.73
CA MET A 482 -5.40 -20.35 -9.77
C MET A 482 -6.61 -20.03 -10.64
N MET A 483 -7.30 -18.97 -10.29
CA MET A 483 -8.34 -18.35 -11.13
C MET A 483 -8.11 -16.86 -11.24
N TRP A 484 -8.43 -16.29 -12.41
CA TRP A 484 -8.43 -14.85 -12.62
C TRP A 484 -9.31 -14.43 -13.80
N VAL A 485 -9.61 -13.14 -13.87
CA VAL A 485 -10.20 -12.53 -15.05
C VAL A 485 -9.10 -12.27 -16.06
N ALA A 486 -9.08 -13.04 -17.12
CA ALA A 486 -8.17 -12.90 -18.25
C ALA A 486 -8.74 -11.94 -19.30
N GLN A 487 -7.89 -11.51 -20.21
CA GLN A 487 -8.30 -10.76 -21.40
C GLN A 487 -7.64 -11.37 -22.64
N ASP A 488 -8.35 -11.32 -23.75
CA ASP A 488 -7.79 -11.68 -25.06
C ASP A 488 -6.98 -10.51 -25.65
N LYS A 489 -6.48 -10.70 -26.89
CA LYS A 489 -5.67 -9.70 -27.60
C LYS A 489 -6.46 -8.41 -27.93
N ASP A 490 -7.78 -8.52 -28.00
CA ASP A 490 -8.67 -7.39 -28.26
C ASP A 490 -9.18 -6.72 -26.97
N GLY A 491 -8.75 -7.24 -25.80
CA GLY A 491 -9.13 -6.74 -24.48
C GLY A 491 -10.46 -7.30 -23.97
N ALA A 492 -11.04 -8.29 -24.65
CA ALA A 492 -12.28 -8.90 -24.21
C ALA A 492 -12.04 -9.82 -22.98
N GLY A 493 -12.79 -9.55 -21.90
CA GLY A 493 -12.64 -10.25 -20.63
C GLY A 493 -13.33 -11.61 -20.62
N TYR A 494 -12.70 -12.59 -19.98
CA TYR A 494 -13.23 -13.93 -19.69
C TYR A 494 -12.55 -14.49 -18.43
N VAL A 495 -13.08 -15.56 -17.86
CA VAL A 495 -12.51 -16.14 -16.62
C VAL A 495 -11.81 -17.45 -16.92
N VAL A 496 -10.60 -17.60 -16.38
CA VAL A 496 -9.80 -18.82 -16.51
C VAL A 496 -9.55 -19.50 -15.17
N ARG A 497 -9.37 -20.81 -15.23
CA ARG A 497 -8.86 -21.66 -14.15
C ARG A 497 -7.68 -22.47 -14.67
N THR A 498 -6.64 -22.62 -13.88
CA THR A 498 -5.50 -23.44 -14.24
C THR A 498 -5.77 -24.94 -14.07
N SER A 499 -5.28 -25.73 -15.00
CA SER A 499 -5.14 -27.18 -14.90
C SER A 499 -3.64 -27.50 -15.04
N GLY A 500 -2.94 -27.72 -13.91
CA GLY A 500 -1.50 -27.59 -13.88
C GLY A 500 -1.09 -26.17 -14.28
N TYR A 501 -0.20 -26.05 -15.25
CA TYR A 501 0.27 -24.77 -15.78
C TYR A 501 -0.54 -24.23 -16.97
N THR A 502 -1.66 -24.85 -17.31
CA THR A 502 -2.44 -24.44 -18.48
C THR A 502 -3.72 -23.70 -18.03
N PRO A 503 -3.84 -22.39 -18.27
CA PRO A 503 -5.09 -21.67 -18.07
C PRO A 503 -6.15 -22.16 -19.05
N GLN A 504 -7.34 -22.50 -18.56
CA GLN A 504 -8.48 -22.92 -19.35
C GLN A 504 -9.68 -22.02 -19.07
N PRO A 505 -10.39 -21.52 -20.08
CA PRO A 505 -11.63 -20.79 -19.89
C PRO A 505 -12.66 -21.64 -19.14
N VAL A 506 -13.28 -21.03 -18.11
CA VAL A 506 -14.38 -21.61 -17.33
C VAL A 506 -15.64 -20.76 -17.37
N SER A 507 -15.54 -19.54 -17.84
CA SER A 507 -16.70 -18.68 -18.07
C SER A 507 -17.50 -19.16 -19.26
N THR A 508 -18.81 -18.99 -19.18
CA THR A 508 -19.73 -19.24 -20.29
C THR A 508 -19.83 -17.99 -21.17
N SER A 509 -20.30 -18.14 -22.40
CA SER A 509 -20.53 -17.00 -23.29
C SER A 509 -21.44 -15.92 -22.69
N ALA A 510 -22.34 -16.29 -21.79
CA ALA A 510 -23.19 -15.35 -21.06
C ALA A 510 -22.40 -14.54 -20.02
N VAL A 511 -21.49 -15.18 -19.31
CA VAL A 511 -20.58 -14.49 -18.35
C VAL A 511 -19.60 -13.61 -19.11
N ASP A 512 -19.00 -14.10 -20.20
CA ASP A 512 -18.11 -13.33 -21.06
C ASP A 512 -18.81 -12.08 -21.61
N PHE A 513 -20.03 -12.24 -22.15
CA PHE A 513 -20.84 -11.12 -22.62
C PHE A 513 -21.14 -10.11 -21.52
N SER A 514 -21.44 -10.59 -20.30
CA SER A 514 -21.63 -9.70 -19.14
C SER A 514 -20.37 -8.90 -18.83
N ILE A 515 -19.18 -9.54 -18.80
CA ILE A 515 -17.90 -8.89 -18.50
C ILE A 515 -17.53 -7.89 -19.60
N GLN A 516 -17.71 -8.24 -20.88
CA GLN A 516 -17.39 -7.39 -22.02
C GLN A 516 -18.27 -6.13 -22.12
N ASN A 517 -19.45 -6.12 -21.51
CA ASN A 517 -20.35 -4.97 -21.47
C ASN A 517 -20.17 -4.08 -20.24
N LEU A 518 -19.21 -4.36 -19.37
CA LEU A 518 -18.92 -3.52 -18.21
C LEU A 518 -18.26 -2.20 -18.66
N THR A 519 -18.51 -1.17 -17.88
CA THR A 519 -17.87 0.14 -18.06
C THR A 519 -16.38 0.08 -17.72
N VAL A 520 -16.04 -0.65 -16.62
CA VAL A 520 -14.67 -0.82 -16.16
C VAL A 520 -14.48 -2.28 -15.69
N MET A 521 -13.64 -3.03 -16.40
CA MET A 521 -13.26 -4.38 -15.99
C MET A 521 -12.10 -4.39 -14.98
N ALA A 522 -11.18 -3.45 -15.13
CA ALA A 522 -9.92 -3.44 -14.39
C ALA A 522 -10.05 -3.16 -12.87
N ASP A 523 -11.20 -2.65 -12.42
CA ASP A 523 -11.49 -2.37 -11.01
C ASP A 523 -12.01 -3.59 -10.23
N ALA A 524 -12.10 -4.74 -10.90
CA ALA A 524 -12.57 -5.96 -10.28
C ALA A 524 -11.57 -6.50 -9.25
N PHE A 525 -12.13 -7.09 -8.22
CA PHE A 525 -11.40 -7.92 -7.26
C PHE A 525 -12.09 -9.26 -7.07
N ALA A 526 -11.35 -10.25 -6.58
CA ALA A 526 -11.90 -11.56 -6.28
C ALA A 526 -11.33 -12.13 -4.98
N PHE A 527 -12.10 -13.01 -4.38
CA PHE A 527 -11.66 -13.88 -3.30
C PHE A 527 -12.27 -15.26 -3.45
N SER A 528 -11.69 -16.26 -2.79
CA SER A 528 -12.21 -17.61 -2.73
C SER A 528 -12.47 -18.05 -1.30
N TYR A 529 -13.46 -18.92 -1.12
CA TYR A 529 -13.70 -19.58 0.16
C TYR A 529 -14.33 -20.94 -0.04
N GLN A 530 -14.20 -21.81 0.97
CA GLN A 530 -14.80 -23.14 0.99
C GLN A 530 -15.81 -23.22 2.10
N GLN A 531 -17.02 -23.70 1.80
CA GLN A 531 -18.08 -23.90 2.76
C GLN A 531 -18.98 -25.05 2.33
N ASP A 532 -19.35 -25.93 3.25
CA ASP A 532 -20.28 -27.06 3.04
C ASP A 532 -19.95 -27.96 1.83
N GLY A 533 -18.64 -28.17 1.57
CA GLY A 533 -18.16 -28.99 0.45
C GLY A 533 -18.08 -28.26 -0.89
N HIS A 534 -18.48 -27.02 -0.96
CA HIS A 534 -18.35 -26.16 -2.12
C HIS A 534 -17.11 -25.26 -2.02
N THR A 535 -16.50 -24.96 -3.17
CA THR A 535 -15.47 -23.96 -3.31
C THR A 535 -15.97 -22.85 -4.23
N PHE A 536 -16.09 -21.66 -3.70
CA PHE A 536 -16.59 -20.51 -4.44
C PHE A 536 -15.47 -19.56 -4.82
N TYR A 537 -15.46 -19.12 -6.07
CA TYR A 537 -14.66 -18.01 -6.55
C TYR A 537 -15.60 -16.84 -6.83
N VAL A 538 -15.47 -15.78 -6.04
CA VAL A 538 -16.35 -14.60 -6.06
C VAL A 538 -15.62 -13.45 -6.74
N ILE A 539 -16.19 -12.91 -7.81
CA ILE A 539 -15.65 -11.76 -8.56
C ILE A 539 -16.63 -10.61 -8.46
N THR A 540 -16.16 -9.45 -8.03
CA THR A 540 -16.96 -8.22 -7.96
C THR A 540 -16.33 -7.13 -8.81
N PHE A 541 -17.09 -6.58 -9.75
CA PHE A 541 -16.78 -5.40 -10.55
C PHE A 541 -17.38 -4.18 -9.86
N GLN A 542 -16.52 -3.31 -9.34
CA GLN A 542 -16.95 -2.28 -8.38
C GLN A 542 -17.78 -1.17 -9.03
N THR A 543 -17.31 -0.60 -10.12
CA THR A 543 -17.97 0.52 -10.83
C THR A 543 -19.35 0.12 -11.33
N ASP A 544 -19.47 -1.04 -11.94
CA ASP A 544 -20.74 -1.53 -12.50
C ASP A 544 -21.62 -2.25 -11.47
N SER A 545 -21.10 -2.45 -10.25
CA SER A 545 -21.79 -3.10 -9.14
C SER A 545 -22.35 -4.50 -9.51
N VAL A 546 -21.52 -5.32 -10.15
CA VAL A 546 -21.85 -6.66 -10.62
C VAL A 546 -20.99 -7.69 -9.92
N THR A 547 -21.61 -8.77 -9.41
CA THR A 547 -20.86 -9.89 -8.82
C THR A 547 -21.28 -11.21 -9.46
N TRP A 548 -20.28 -11.92 -9.96
CA TRP A 548 -20.39 -13.28 -10.45
C TRP A 548 -19.70 -14.25 -9.49
N VAL A 549 -20.24 -15.44 -9.35
CA VAL A 549 -19.66 -16.49 -8.51
C VAL A 549 -19.61 -17.79 -9.30
N PHE A 550 -18.43 -18.38 -9.33
CA PHE A 550 -18.22 -19.71 -9.87
C PHE A 550 -18.09 -20.72 -8.75
N ASP A 551 -18.90 -21.75 -8.78
CA ASP A 551 -18.78 -22.89 -7.87
C ASP A 551 -17.96 -23.98 -8.55
N LEU A 552 -16.75 -24.21 -8.04
CA LEU A 552 -15.82 -25.19 -8.58
C LEU A 552 -16.33 -26.63 -8.41
N SER A 553 -17.16 -26.88 -7.40
CA SER A 553 -17.66 -28.22 -7.09
C SER A 553 -18.71 -28.71 -8.11
N THR A 554 -19.49 -27.77 -8.63
CA THR A 554 -20.55 -28.08 -9.64
C THR A 554 -20.21 -27.60 -11.04
N ASN A 555 -19.21 -26.71 -11.18
CA ASN A 555 -18.87 -25.97 -12.40
C ASN A 555 -20.02 -25.10 -12.90
N GLU A 556 -20.80 -24.50 -11.99
CA GLU A 556 -21.96 -23.67 -12.30
C GLU A 556 -21.69 -22.21 -11.90
N TRP A 557 -22.25 -21.30 -12.71
CA TRP A 557 -22.22 -19.87 -12.45
C TRP A 557 -23.52 -19.39 -11.83
N HIS A 558 -23.41 -18.52 -10.83
CA HIS A 558 -24.55 -17.81 -10.25
C HIS A 558 -24.17 -16.37 -9.90
N ARG A 559 -25.16 -15.57 -9.59
CA ARG A 559 -24.97 -14.17 -9.21
C ARG A 559 -25.25 -14.00 -7.71
N ARG A 560 -24.49 -13.12 -7.08
CA ARG A 560 -24.79 -12.64 -5.73
C ARG A 560 -24.94 -11.13 -5.73
N GLY A 561 -25.79 -10.63 -4.86
CA GLY A 561 -25.96 -9.18 -4.74
C GLY A 561 -27.04 -8.83 -3.73
N ASP A 562 -26.99 -7.60 -3.29
CA ASP A 562 -27.92 -7.00 -2.35
C ASP A 562 -29.06 -6.35 -3.13
N TRP A 563 -30.28 -6.56 -2.70
CA TRP A 563 -31.45 -5.97 -3.36
C TRP A 563 -31.72 -4.56 -2.85
N ASP A 564 -31.62 -3.56 -3.72
CA ASP A 564 -32.04 -2.19 -3.43
C ASP A 564 -33.52 -1.99 -3.84
N PRO A 565 -34.43 -1.80 -2.88
CA PRO A 565 -35.87 -1.61 -3.15
C PRO A 565 -36.14 -0.23 -3.81
N ASN A 566 -35.27 0.75 -3.70
CA ASN A 566 -35.47 2.09 -4.26
C ASN A 566 -35.27 2.10 -5.77
N VAL A 567 -34.20 1.45 -6.24
CA VAL A 567 -33.92 1.31 -7.67
C VAL A 567 -34.48 0.02 -8.25
N ARG A 568 -34.99 -0.89 -7.41
CA ARG A 568 -35.55 -2.21 -7.78
C ARG A 568 -34.60 -3.05 -8.61
N ALA A 569 -33.33 -3.05 -8.21
CA ALA A 569 -32.26 -3.79 -8.86
C ALA A 569 -31.36 -4.44 -7.82
N PHE A 570 -30.62 -5.45 -8.26
CA PHE A 570 -29.53 -6.00 -7.48
C PHE A 570 -28.28 -5.13 -7.67
N LEU A 571 -27.64 -4.80 -6.57
CA LEU A 571 -26.32 -4.21 -6.49
C LEU A 571 -25.27 -5.32 -6.31
N GLY A 572 -24.00 -5.00 -6.53
CA GLY A 572 -22.90 -5.95 -6.31
C GLY A 572 -22.79 -6.38 -4.85
N TYR A 573 -22.42 -7.61 -4.65
CA TYR A 573 -22.23 -8.23 -3.35
C TYR A 573 -21.25 -7.43 -2.49
N ARG A 574 -21.59 -7.19 -1.23
CA ARG A 574 -20.84 -6.28 -0.35
C ARG A 574 -19.56 -6.89 0.21
N ALA A 575 -19.46 -8.22 0.29
CA ALA A 575 -18.25 -8.87 0.77
C ALA A 575 -17.04 -8.58 -0.14
N SER A 576 -15.96 -8.05 0.45
CA SER A 576 -14.71 -7.69 -0.23
C SER A 576 -13.59 -8.71 -0.02
N CYS A 577 -13.61 -9.43 1.08
CA CYS A 577 -12.58 -10.36 1.49
C CYS A 577 -13.15 -11.42 2.43
N HIS A 578 -12.41 -12.50 2.60
CA HIS A 578 -12.81 -13.62 3.46
C HIS A 578 -11.63 -14.15 4.26
N ALA A 579 -11.89 -14.61 5.48
CA ALA A 579 -10.99 -15.44 6.28
C ALA A 579 -11.77 -16.48 7.08
N PHE A 580 -11.18 -17.68 7.24
CA PHE A 580 -11.69 -18.68 8.17
C PHE A 580 -10.97 -18.53 9.50
N ALA A 581 -11.66 -18.07 10.52
CA ALA A 581 -11.08 -17.59 11.77
C ALA A 581 -11.48 -18.42 12.97
N PHE A 582 -10.70 -18.34 14.04
CA PHE A 582 -10.98 -18.91 15.38
C PHE A 582 -11.23 -20.43 15.41
N GLY A 583 -10.55 -21.18 14.53
CA GLY A 583 -10.68 -22.64 14.43
C GLY A 583 -10.15 -23.43 15.65
N GLY A 584 -9.59 -22.79 16.67
CA GLY A 584 -9.13 -23.42 17.90
C GLY A 584 -10.29 -23.90 18.77
N GLY A 585 -10.51 -25.21 18.80
CA GLY A 585 -11.62 -25.84 19.50
C GLY A 585 -12.65 -26.51 18.57
N GLY A 586 -12.36 -26.57 17.26
CA GLY A 586 -13.11 -27.38 16.30
C GLY A 586 -14.25 -26.68 15.57
N HIS A 587 -14.51 -25.41 15.85
CA HIS A 587 -15.60 -24.63 15.22
C HIS A 587 -15.11 -23.23 14.82
N GLY A 588 -14.32 -23.16 13.72
CA GLY A 588 -14.00 -21.88 13.10
C GLY A 588 -15.23 -21.23 12.46
N VAL A 589 -15.14 -19.93 12.23
CA VAL A 589 -16.18 -19.15 11.58
C VAL A 589 -15.67 -18.52 10.28
N HIS A 590 -16.53 -18.46 9.28
CA HIS A 590 -16.26 -17.73 8.05
C HIS A 590 -16.55 -16.25 8.27
N LEU A 591 -15.51 -15.43 8.23
CA LEU A 591 -15.61 -13.98 8.33
C LEU A 591 -15.48 -13.34 6.95
N VAL A 592 -16.27 -12.32 6.71
CA VAL A 592 -16.18 -11.47 5.51
C VAL A 592 -16.21 -10.00 5.91
N GLY A 593 -15.49 -9.19 5.15
CA GLY A 593 -15.46 -7.75 5.33
C GLY A 593 -16.39 -7.03 4.36
N ASP A 594 -17.03 -5.95 4.80
CA ASP A 594 -17.87 -5.10 3.96
C ASP A 594 -17.03 -4.03 3.24
N ARG A 595 -17.15 -3.97 1.91
CA ARG A 595 -16.46 -2.97 1.07
C ARG A 595 -16.99 -1.54 1.24
N SER A 596 -18.17 -1.35 1.82
CA SER A 596 -18.86 -0.06 1.92
C SER A 596 -19.12 0.40 3.35
N SER A 597 -18.68 -0.39 4.34
CA SER A 597 -18.72 -0.01 5.75
C SER A 597 -17.66 -0.77 6.55
N GLY A 598 -17.50 -0.42 7.83
CA GLY A 598 -16.60 -1.13 8.75
C GLY A 598 -17.14 -2.47 9.27
N ILE A 599 -18.22 -3.00 8.73
CA ILE A 599 -18.84 -4.25 9.21
C ILE A 599 -17.94 -5.43 8.81
N ILE A 600 -17.66 -6.28 9.80
CA ILE A 600 -17.18 -7.64 9.61
C ILE A 600 -18.31 -8.57 10.05
N ALA A 601 -18.73 -9.45 9.16
CA ALA A 601 -19.82 -10.37 9.40
C ALA A 601 -19.39 -11.84 9.31
N THR A 602 -20.05 -12.69 10.06
CA THR A 602 -20.01 -14.14 9.82
C THR A 602 -20.97 -14.49 8.69
N ILE A 603 -20.59 -15.46 7.85
CA ILE A 603 -21.44 -16.01 6.80
C ILE A 603 -21.83 -17.46 7.11
N ASP A 604 -23.12 -17.76 7.00
CA ASP A 604 -23.65 -19.10 7.19
C ASP A 604 -24.91 -19.31 6.34
N PRO A 605 -25.13 -20.51 5.75
CA PRO A 605 -26.34 -20.80 4.96
C PRO A 605 -27.65 -20.72 5.76
N THR A 606 -27.58 -20.79 7.08
CA THR A 606 -28.77 -20.67 7.96
C THR A 606 -29.20 -19.22 8.18
N TYR A 607 -28.36 -18.25 7.85
CA TYR A 607 -28.71 -16.84 7.97
C TYR A 607 -29.54 -16.38 6.75
N GLY A 608 -30.56 -15.59 7.02
CA GLY A 608 -31.49 -15.10 5.99
C GLY A 608 -31.36 -13.60 5.70
N PHE A 609 -30.36 -12.93 6.28
CA PHE A 609 -30.23 -11.47 6.25
C PHE A 609 -28.96 -11.03 5.54
N ASP A 610 -29.01 -9.86 4.94
CA ASP A 610 -27.87 -9.16 4.35
C ASP A 610 -27.08 -8.40 5.42
N MET A 611 -25.88 -7.83 5.04
CA MET A 611 -25.02 -7.10 5.96
C MET A 611 -25.68 -5.87 6.60
N ASP A 612 -26.65 -5.26 5.93
CA ASP A 612 -27.44 -4.13 6.45
C ASP A 612 -28.64 -4.55 7.30
N GLY A 613 -28.84 -5.86 7.51
CA GLY A 613 -29.96 -6.42 8.24
C GLY A 613 -31.25 -6.56 7.42
N SER A 614 -31.25 -6.22 6.14
CA SER A 614 -32.34 -6.50 5.23
C SER A 614 -32.44 -7.99 4.91
N VAL A 615 -33.62 -8.47 4.49
CA VAL A 615 -33.77 -9.87 4.10
C VAL A 615 -33.20 -10.10 2.71
N ILE A 616 -32.52 -11.23 2.52
CA ILE A 616 -31.94 -11.58 1.23
C ILE A 616 -33.06 -11.95 0.24
N ARG A 617 -33.14 -11.15 -0.82
CA ARG A 617 -34.00 -11.48 -1.97
C ARG A 617 -33.29 -12.51 -2.86
N ARG A 618 -33.96 -13.58 -3.20
CA ARG A 618 -33.46 -14.67 -4.05
C ARG A 618 -34.37 -14.80 -5.27
N VAL A 619 -33.75 -14.92 -6.44
CA VAL A 619 -34.48 -15.00 -7.70
C VAL A 619 -33.96 -16.17 -8.53
N ARG A 620 -34.90 -16.99 -9.04
CA ARG A 620 -34.65 -17.94 -10.12
C ARG A 620 -35.47 -17.54 -11.33
N GLN A 621 -34.86 -17.19 -12.42
CA GLN A 621 -35.45 -17.01 -13.72
C GLN A 621 -35.17 -18.26 -14.56
N CYS A 622 -36.26 -18.94 -14.96
CA CYS A 622 -36.20 -20.23 -15.63
C CYS A 622 -35.87 -20.09 -17.13
N PRO A 623 -35.52 -21.20 -17.81
CA PRO A 623 -35.41 -21.21 -19.26
C PRO A 623 -36.79 -20.97 -19.93
N HIS A 624 -36.73 -20.69 -21.23
CA HIS A 624 -37.91 -20.56 -22.06
C HIS A 624 -38.72 -21.85 -22.09
N VAL A 625 -40.06 -21.71 -22.04
CA VAL A 625 -41.02 -22.77 -22.32
C VAL A 625 -41.79 -22.38 -23.59
N SER A 626 -41.49 -23.07 -24.68
CA SER A 626 -42.10 -22.81 -26.00
C SER A 626 -42.25 -24.14 -26.77
N ASP A 627 -43.19 -24.21 -27.65
CA ASP A 627 -43.37 -25.32 -28.57
C ASP A 627 -43.45 -24.80 -30.00
N SER A 628 -42.28 -24.71 -30.66
CA SER A 628 -42.18 -24.37 -32.09
C SER A 628 -42.97 -23.11 -32.49
N ASP A 629 -43.01 -22.09 -31.63
CA ASP A 629 -43.75 -20.83 -31.78
C ASP A 629 -45.29 -21.02 -31.83
N GLN A 630 -45.79 -22.19 -31.37
CA GLN A 630 -47.23 -22.46 -31.26
C GLN A 630 -47.78 -21.93 -29.92
N GLU A 631 -49.07 -21.62 -29.87
CA GLU A 631 -49.70 -21.19 -28.65
C GLU A 631 -49.86 -22.36 -27.69
N MET A 632 -49.42 -22.20 -26.45
CA MET A 632 -49.51 -23.19 -25.40
C MET A 632 -50.40 -22.67 -24.27
N THR A 633 -51.21 -23.54 -23.69
CA THR A 633 -51.99 -23.27 -22.47
C THR A 633 -51.24 -23.77 -21.26
N PHE A 634 -51.02 -22.92 -20.28
CA PHE A 634 -50.31 -23.22 -19.03
C PHE A 634 -51.35 -23.40 -17.91
N ASP A 635 -51.62 -24.62 -17.56
CA ASP A 635 -52.64 -24.94 -16.58
C ASP A 635 -52.13 -24.81 -15.15
N ARG A 636 -50.96 -25.35 -14.86
CA ARG A 636 -50.42 -25.39 -13.50
C ARG A 636 -48.90 -25.45 -13.48
N LEU A 637 -48.30 -24.65 -12.57
CA LEU A 637 -46.90 -24.79 -12.13
C LEU A 637 -46.89 -25.17 -10.66
N GLN A 638 -46.24 -26.28 -10.30
CA GLN A 638 -46.11 -26.75 -8.92
C GLN A 638 -44.66 -26.91 -8.53
N MET A 639 -44.26 -26.38 -7.36
CA MET A 639 -42.93 -26.53 -6.82
C MET A 639 -42.72 -27.90 -6.18
N ASP A 640 -41.55 -28.49 -6.37
CA ASP A 640 -41.01 -29.59 -5.60
C ASP A 640 -39.91 -29.01 -4.67
N MET A 641 -40.22 -28.89 -3.39
CA MET A 641 -39.43 -28.20 -2.40
C MET A 641 -39.68 -28.74 -0.99
N GLU A 642 -38.78 -28.43 -0.07
CA GLU A 642 -39.04 -28.65 1.34
C GLU A 642 -40.05 -27.59 1.85
N VAL A 643 -41.11 -28.04 2.53
CA VAL A 643 -42.16 -27.19 3.07
C VAL A 643 -42.23 -27.31 4.60
N GLY A 644 -42.88 -26.35 5.24
CA GLY A 644 -43.05 -26.36 6.70
C GLY A 644 -41.81 -25.91 7.47
N LEU A 645 -40.95 -25.16 6.81
CA LEU A 645 -39.70 -24.58 7.36
C LEU A 645 -39.89 -23.16 7.93
N GLY A 646 -41.13 -22.69 8.07
CA GLY A 646 -41.43 -21.37 8.62
C GLY A 646 -40.84 -21.17 10.02
N LEU A 647 -40.59 -19.91 10.37
CA LEU A 647 -40.08 -19.52 11.69
C LEU A 647 -41.23 -19.53 12.71
N ALA A 648 -40.88 -19.64 13.99
CA ALA A 648 -41.89 -19.64 15.08
C ALA A 648 -42.64 -18.30 15.18
N SER A 649 -42.03 -17.18 14.79
CA SER A 649 -42.64 -15.84 14.82
C SER A 649 -41.92 -14.86 13.92
N GLY A 650 -42.52 -13.72 13.66
CA GLY A 650 -41.90 -12.63 12.83
C GLY A 650 -41.97 -12.92 11.34
N GLN A 651 -41.14 -12.21 10.56
CA GLN A 651 -41.02 -12.43 9.12
C GLN A 651 -40.51 -13.86 8.87
N GLY A 652 -41.16 -14.59 7.94
CA GLY A 652 -40.88 -16.00 7.69
C GLY A 652 -41.70 -16.97 8.57
N SER A 653 -42.61 -16.51 9.45
CA SER A 653 -43.53 -17.40 10.19
C SER A 653 -44.58 -18.03 9.27
N ASP A 654 -44.96 -17.38 8.19
CA ASP A 654 -45.77 -17.92 7.08
C ASP A 654 -45.05 -17.54 5.77
N PRO A 655 -43.95 -18.24 5.43
CA PRO A 655 -43.12 -17.85 4.32
C PRO A 655 -43.85 -17.93 2.99
N THR A 656 -43.58 -16.94 2.13
CA THR A 656 -44.28 -16.81 0.86
C THR A 656 -43.34 -16.87 -0.33
N MET A 657 -43.83 -17.47 -1.40
CA MET A 657 -43.17 -17.57 -2.67
C MET A 657 -43.93 -16.77 -3.73
N MET A 658 -43.22 -15.99 -4.50
CA MET A 658 -43.75 -15.09 -5.51
C MET A 658 -43.42 -15.63 -6.89
N LEU A 659 -44.42 -15.86 -7.73
CA LEU A 659 -44.26 -16.22 -9.13
C LEU A 659 -44.58 -15.03 -10.02
N GLN A 660 -43.69 -14.73 -10.95
CA GLN A 660 -43.93 -13.85 -12.09
C GLN A 660 -43.74 -14.63 -13.38
N TYR A 661 -44.34 -14.20 -14.47
CA TYR A 661 -44.03 -14.74 -15.79
C TYR A 661 -44.00 -13.64 -16.84
N SER A 662 -43.21 -13.90 -17.87
CA SER A 662 -43.03 -13.07 -19.07
C SER A 662 -43.54 -13.84 -20.28
N ASN A 663 -44.20 -13.13 -21.21
CA ASN A 663 -44.61 -13.67 -22.50
C ASN A 663 -43.88 -13.00 -23.68
N ASP A 664 -42.83 -12.22 -23.40
CA ASP A 664 -42.03 -11.46 -24.36
C ASP A 664 -40.57 -11.84 -24.35
N GLY A 665 -40.26 -13.08 -23.94
CA GLY A 665 -38.92 -13.61 -23.89
C GLY A 665 -38.07 -13.10 -22.69
N GLY A 666 -38.73 -12.79 -21.57
CA GLY A 666 -38.04 -12.36 -20.33
C GLY A 666 -37.78 -10.86 -20.23
N LYS A 667 -38.28 -10.03 -21.16
CA LYS A 667 -38.08 -8.58 -21.16
C LYS A 667 -38.93 -7.87 -20.11
N THR A 668 -40.19 -8.21 -20.01
CA THR A 668 -41.14 -7.68 -19.01
C THR A 668 -41.79 -8.78 -18.24
N PHE A 669 -41.98 -8.58 -16.94
CA PHE A 669 -42.64 -9.53 -16.06
C PHE A 669 -43.96 -8.95 -15.51
N GLY A 670 -44.96 -9.82 -15.43
CA GLY A 670 -46.26 -9.47 -14.83
C GLY A 670 -46.15 -9.25 -13.32
N HIS A 671 -47.32 -9.02 -12.69
CA HIS A 671 -47.42 -8.88 -11.25
C HIS A 671 -47.09 -10.20 -10.52
N GLU A 672 -46.73 -10.11 -9.28
CA GLU A 672 -46.36 -11.23 -8.42
C GLU A 672 -47.63 -12.01 -7.99
N LEU A 673 -47.59 -13.31 -8.18
CA LEU A 673 -48.59 -14.25 -7.71
C LEU A 673 -48.05 -14.96 -6.47
N TRP A 674 -48.61 -14.64 -5.31
CA TRP A 674 -48.12 -15.10 -4.01
C TRP A 674 -48.72 -16.43 -3.60
N ARG A 675 -47.92 -17.33 -2.99
CA ARG A 675 -48.32 -18.58 -2.37
C ARG A 675 -47.55 -18.82 -1.09
N SER A 676 -48.25 -19.27 -0.04
CA SER A 676 -47.60 -19.71 1.20
C SER A 676 -46.83 -21.01 0.95
N ALA A 677 -45.63 -21.08 1.54
CA ALA A 677 -44.76 -22.27 1.56
C ALA A 677 -44.96 -23.11 2.85
N GLY A 678 -45.91 -22.74 3.69
CA GLY A 678 -46.28 -23.43 4.92
C GLY A 678 -45.59 -22.91 6.16
N ARG A 679 -46.34 -22.76 7.21
CA ARG A 679 -45.86 -22.45 8.56
C ARG A 679 -45.01 -23.59 9.10
N GLN A 680 -44.30 -23.37 10.17
CA GLN A 680 -43.52 -24.40 10.84
C GLN A 680 -44.41 -25.64 11.15
N GLY A 681 -44.02 -26.82 10.63
CA GLY A 681 -44.76 -28.06 10.80
C GLY A 681 -45.80 -28.38 9.71
N ASP A 682 -46.07 -27.45 8.79
CA ASP A 682 -47.03 -27.68 7.68
C ASP A 682 -46.40 -28.48 6.53
N TYR A 683 -46.02 -29.72 6.77
CA TYR A 683 -45.25 -30.56 5.82
C TYR A 683 -46.06 -31.12 4.64
N ARG A 684 -47.36 -30.82 4.53
CA ARG A 684 -48.25 -31.36 3.48
C ARG A 684 -48.72 -30.30 2.48
N ILE A 685 -48.26 -29.08 2.59
CA ILE A 685 -48.62 -27.99 1.67
C ILE A 685 -48.04 -28.28 0.28
N GLN A 686 -48.79 -27.94 -0.74
CA GLN A 686 -48.36 -27.93 -2.13
C GLN A 686 -48.34 -26.48 -2.62
N VAL A 687 -47.13 -25.98 -2.93
CA VAL A 687 -46.96 -24.65 -3.51
C VAL A 687 -47.23 -24.76 -5.00
N ALA A 688 -48.38 -24.24 -5.47
CA ALA A 688 -48.74 -24.30 -6.87
C ALA A 688 -49.59 -23.10 -7.31
N TRP A 689 -49.45 -22.75 -8.55
CA TRP A 689 -50.25 -21.74 -9.24
C TRP A 689 -51.00 -22.39 -10.38
N SER A 690 -52.25 -22.06 -10.57
CA SER A 690 -53.11 -22.60 -11.62
C SER A 690 -53.70 -21.50 -12.48
N ARG A 691 -54.16 -21.84 -13.69
CA ARG A 691 -54.79 -20.92 -14.65
C ARG A 691 -53.82 -19.80 -15.07
N LEU A 692 -52.66 -20.18 -15.52
CA LEU A 692 -51.58 -19.24 -15.87
C LEU A 692 -51.77 -18.63 -17.27
N GLY A 693 -52.82 -18.99 -18.02
CA GLY A 693 -53.14 -18.44 -19.33
C GLY A 693 -52.33 -19.04 -20.48
N THR A 694 -52.37 -18.40 -21.65
CA THR A 694 -51.72 -18.86 -22.85
C THR A 694 -50.50 -17.99 -23.24
N ALA A 695 -49.55 -18.57 -23.90
CA ALA A 695 -48.41 -17.87 -24.51
C ALA A 695 -47.72 -18.78 -25.55
N LYS A 696 -47.01 -18.19 -26.51
CA LYS A 696 -46.15 -18.91 -27.44
C LYS A 696 -44.77 -19.20 -26.87
N ASP A 697 -44.28 -18.28 -26.05
CA ASP A 697 -43.00 -18.33 -25.34
C ASP A 697 -43.20 -17.78 -23.95
N ARG A 698 -42.86 -18.55 -22.94
CA ARG A 698 -43.00 -18.14 -21.53
C ARG A 698 -41.77 -18.37 -20.73
N VAL A 699 -41.37 -17.33 -20.02
CA VAL A 699 -40.33 -17.38 -19.01
C VAL A 699 -40.93 -17.20 -17.63
N PHE A 700 -40.70 -18.15 -16.74
CA PHE A 700 -41.12 -18.05 -15.34
C PHE A 700 -39.99 -17.48 -14.48
N ARG A 701 -40.34 -16.60 -13.54
CA ARG A 701 -39.45 -16.05 -12.53
C ARG A 701 -40.02 -16.31 -11.14
N LEU A 702 -39.25 -16.99 -10.33
CA LEU A 702 -39.55 -17.27 -8.94
C LEU A 702 -38.76 -16.32 -8.03
N VAL A 703 -39.42 -15.76 -7.03
CA VAL A 703 -38.81 -14.84 -6.07
C VAL A 703 -39.18 -15.26 -4.66
N VAL A 704 -38.19 -15.25 -3.76
CA VAL A 704 -38.38 -15.45 -2.32
C VAL A 704 -37.56 -14.45 -1.54
N SER A 705 -38.05 -14.01 -0.39
CA SER A 705 -37.32 -13.05 0.48
C SER A 705 -37.46 -13.36 1.97
N ASP A 706 -38.26 -14.34 2.37
CA ASP A 706 -38.36 -14.69 3.78
C ASP A 706 -37.09 -15.39 4.30
N PRO A 707 -36.64 -15.08 5.53
CA PRO A 707 -35.36 -15.53 6.07
C PRO A 707 -35.45 -16.98 6.61
N ILE A 708 -35.82 -17.92 5.74
CA ILE A 708 -35.86 -19.35 6.03
C ILE A 708 -34.88 -20.14 5.17
N PRO A 709 -34.48 -21.35 5.57
CA PRO A 709 -33.58 -22.20 4.77
C PRO A 709 -34.34 -22.82 3.58
N TRP A 710 -34.58 -22.05 2.54
CA TRP A 710 -35.23 -22.49 1.30
C TRP A 710 -34.44 -23.63 0.62
N ARG A 711 -35.17 -24.69 0.16
CA ARG A 711 -34.55 -25.80 -0.60
C ARG A 711 -35.49 -26.17 -1.73
N LEU A 712 -35.08 -25.87 -2.98
CA LEU A 712 -35.89 -26.09 -4.16
C LEU A 712 -35.33 -27.26 -4.98
N VAL A 713 -36.03 -28.36 -4.98
CA VAL A 713 -35.64 -29.61 -5.64
C VAL A 713 -35.99 -29.60 -7.12
N GLY A 714 -37.11 -28.94 -7.51
CA GLY A 714 -37.56 -28.86 -8.88
C GLY A 714 -38.92 -28.23 -9.02
N ALA A 715 -39.50 -28.35 -10.19
CA ALA A 715 -40.88 -27.94 -10.47
C ALA A 715 -41.54 -28.90 -11.45
N TRP A 716 -42.89 -28.94 -11.40
CA TRP A 716 -43.72 -29.68 -12.33
C TRP A 716 -44.59 -28.69 -13.09
N LEU A 717 -44.58 -28.80 -14.39
CA LEU A 717 -45.37 -27.96 -15.28
C LEU A 717 -46.48 -28.80 -15.94
N GLU A 718 -47.71 -28.29 -15.92
CA GLU A 718 -48.80 -28.80 -16.72
C GLU A 718 -49.08 -27.78 -17.82
N ALA A 719 -48.70 -28.15 -19.05
CA ALA A 719 -48.94 -27.31 -20.22
C ALA A 719 -49.39 -28.19 -21.40
N GLU A 720 -50.18 -27.62 -22.30
CA GLU A 720 -50.75 -28.29 -23.46
C GLU A 720 -50.59 -27.36 -24.67
N GLY A 721 -50.01 -27.87 -25.78
CA GLY A 721 -50.11 -27.19 -27.06
C GLY A 721 -51.52 -27.13 -27.58
N SER A 722 -51.95 -26.01 -28.11
CA SER A 722 -53.30 -25.81 -28.64
C SER A 722 -53.49 -26.47 -29.98
#